data_12f756ca698712f7ab68aef21e712766
#
_entry.id   12f756ca698712f7ab68aef21e712766
#
_cell.length_a   1.000
_cell.length_b   1.000
_cell.length_c   1.000
_cell.angle_alpha   90.00
_cell.angle_beta   90.00
_cell.angle_gamma   90.00
#
_symmetry.space_group_name_H-M   'P 1'
#
loop_
_entity.id
_entity.type
_entity.pdbx_description
1 polymer ?
#
loop_
_entity_poly.entity_id
_entity_poly.type
_entity_poly.pdbx_seq_one_letter_code
_entity_poly.pdbx_strand_id
1 'polypeptide(L)'
;MDATQEIYELRRELTEAGYRYYVLDDPTMSDYDYDHKLRRLEELEAEHPELATDDSPTRRVGGKVAEGFAPVAHRVPMESLQDVFDFEELRQFDQRVRAVVPEVTYVTEPKVDGLSVSLEYENGVFIRGTTRGDGMVGEDVTENLRTVRSIPLRIPDAPERLIVRGEVFMPKKVFHALNEQRERRGEPLFANPRNAAAGSLRQLDPAVAAERHLDILVFNVQWAEGVEFKSHAETLEYLKQKKYKVIPHYTCKTVEEAVERIVGIGEGREEFSFDIDGAVIKVDDLAQRRQLGSTAKFPRWAAAYKYPPEEKPTKLLDIVVQVGRTGVLTPKAVLAPVRLAGTTVTNATLHNQDFIAEKDVRIGDTVLVRKAGEIIPEVLSVVTDLRPEGTTPYLLPDRCPVCGAPVARDEDGAHFRCTGAECPAQLLRNLEHFASRDAMDIDGLGAAVVENLVGAGLVESPADLYVLDAQSIATLDRMGKKSAENLIASIERSKQNDLARLLFAFGIRQVGQKAAKAIAARFGTMEALLAAPKEELIAINDVGEVIADNLRAWLDSPQARHLIARLKDAGVNMTAAAQDGDRRFEGMTFVLTGALERFTRDEATELIESHGGKAASSVSKKTTYVVAGENAGSKLKKAQELNVPVLTEDEFAKMLE
;
A
#
# COMPACT_ATOMS: atom_id res chain seq x y z
N MET A 1 -30.47 -35.84 24.95
CA MET A 1 -30.79 -34.95 23.82
C MET A 1 -30.23 -35.64 22.60
N ASP A 2 -30.92 -35.62 21.46
CA ASP A 2 -30.36 -36.12 20.22
C ASP A 2 -29.19 -35.20 19.82
N ALA A 3 -28.12 -35.75 19.26
CA ALA A 3 -26.90 -34.99 18.86
C ALA A 3 -27.24 -33.80 17.95
N THR A 4 -28.19 -33.99 17.02
CA THR A 4 -28.65 -32.92 16.13
C THR A 4 -29.25 -31.74 16.90
N GLN A 5 -30.08 -32.03 17.91
CA GLN A 5 -30.69 -31.00 18.73
C GLN A 5 -29.67 -30.30 19.63
N GLU A 6 -28.72 -31.05 20.20
CA GLU A 6 -27.67 -30.48 21.05
C GLU A 6 -26.75 -29.55 20.25
N ILE A 7 -26.33 -29.95 19.04
CA ILE A 7 -25.51 -29.11 18.11
C ILE A 7 -26.26 -27.83 17.77
N TYR A 8 -27.56 -27.91 17.44
CA TYR A 8 -28.36 -26.73 17.09
C TYR A 8 -28.46 -25.74 18.26
N GLU A 9 -28.70 -26.23 19.48
CA GLU A 9 -28.82 -25.39 20.68
C GLU A 9 -27.49 -24.74 21.04
N LEU A 10 -26.38 -25.49 21.01
CA LEU A 10 -25.03 -24.97 21.28
C LEU A 10 -24.65 -23.89 20.28
N ARG A 11 -24.87 -24.10 18.98
CA ARG A 11 -24.58 -23.08 17.95
C ARG A 11 -25.38 -21.81 18.20
N ARG A 12 -26.68 -21.93 18.49
CA ARG A 12 -27.53 -20.78 18.78
C ARG A 12 -27.03 -19.99 19.99
N GLU A 13 -26.73 -20.68 21.09
CA GLU A 13 -26.30 -20.07 22.34
C GLU A 13 -24.93 -19.39 22.18
N LEU A 14 -23.95 -20.06 21.55
CA LEU A 14 -22.60 -19.51 21.32
C LEU A 14 -22.64 -18.32 20.35
N THR A 15 -23.47 -18.38 19.32
CA THR A 15 -23.65 -17.26 18.38
C THR A 15 -24.25 -16.04 19.08
N GLU A 16 -25.28 -16.24 19.91
CA GLU A 16 -25.90 -15.15 20.67
C GLU A 16 -24.96 -14.59 21.74
N ALA A 17 -24.25 -15.43 22.48
CA ALA A 17 -23.28 -15.00 23.48
C ALA A 17 -22.13 -14.21 22.82
N GLY A 18 -21.62 -14.68 21.67
CA GLY A 18 -20.61 -13.96 20.90
C GLY A 18 -21.10 -12.60 20.41
N TYR A 19 -22.32 -12.50 19.91
CA TYR A 19 -22.92 -11.22 19.50
C TYR A 19 -23.02 -10.23 20.68
N ARG A 20 -23.51 -10.69 21.83
CA ARG A 20 -23.62 -9.84 23.01
C ARG A 20 -22.27 -9.37 23.53
N TYR A 21 -21.27 -10.25 23.53
CA TYR A 21 -19.93 -9.92 23.99
C TYR A 21 -19.18 -8.97 23.03
N TYR A 22 -19.07 -9.34 21.73
CA TYR A 22 -18.18 -8.65 20.77
C TYR A 22 -18.85 -7.44 20.08
N VAL A 23 -20.18 -7.42 19.97
CA VAL A 23 -20.91 -6.37 19.26
C VAL A 23 -21.63 -5.41 20.20
N LEU A 24 -22.30 -5.95 21.23
CA LEU A 24 -23.10 -5.14 22.16
C LEU A 24 -22.34 -4.70 23.41
N ASP A 25 -21.15 -5.27 23.69
CA ASP A 25 -20.40 -5.05 24.95
C ASP A 25 -21.24 -5.34 26.22
N ASP A 26 -22.12 -6.34 26.13
CA ASP A 26 -23.08 -6.76 27.16
C ASP A 26 -23.05 -8.27 27.36
N PRO A 27 -21.95 -8.82 27.93
CA PRO A 27 -21.77 -10.25 28.09
C PRO A 27 -22.80 -10.87 29.04
N THR A 28 -23.42 -11.97 28.59
CA THR A 28 -24.38 -12.75 29.40
C THR A 28 -23.90 -14.15 29.76
N MET A 29 -22.72 -14.51 29.28
CA MET A 29 -22.07 -15.80 29.53
C MET A 29 -20.63 -15.55 29.99
N SER A 30 -20.11 -16.35 30.94
CA SER A 30 -18.70 -16.28 31.32
C SER A 30 -17.80 -16.85 30.22
N ASP A 31 -16.54 -16.40 30.14
CA ASP A 31 -15.56 -16.94 29.19
C ASP A 31 -15.38 -18.44 29.39
N TYR A 32 -15.39 -18.92 30.65
CA TYR A 32 -15.29 -20.32 30.98
C TYR A 32 -16.47 -21.14 30.41
N ASP A 33 -17.71 -20.68 30.58
CA ASP A 33 -18.89 -21.37 30.05
C ASP A 33 -18.90 -21.34 28.52
N TYR A 34 -18.46 -20.24 27.91
CA TYR A 34 -18.36 -20.13 26.48
C TYR A 34 -17.36 -21.15 25.90
N ASP A 35 -16.15 -21.21 26.46
CA ASP A 35 -15.10 -22.13 26.02
C ASP A 35 -15.50 -23.60 26.22
N HIS A 36 -16.17 -23.90 27.33
CA HIS A 36 -16.64 -25.26 27.61
C HIS A 36 -17.72 -25.70 26.61
N LYS A 37 -18.66 -24.82 26.29
CA LYS A 37 -19.71 -25.08 25.29
C LYS A 37 -19.13 -25.17 23.87
N LEU A 38 -18.17 -24.35 23.54
CA LEU A 38 -17.48 -24.37 22.24
C LEU A 38 -16.76 -25.71 22.04
N ARG A 39 -16.01 -26.16 23.06
CA ARG A 39 -15.33 -27.45 23.04
C ARG A 39 -16.32 -28.60 22.88
N ARG A 40 -17.46 -28.55 23.60
CA ARG A 40 -18.51 -29.56 23.46
C ARG A 40 -19.09 -29.60 22.05
N LEU A 41 -19.26 -28.44 21.41
CA LEU A 41 -19.72 -28.35 20.03
C LEU A 41 -18.66 -28.93 19.06
N GLU A 42 -17.37 -28.66 19.28
CA GLU A 42 -16.26 -29.23 18.49
C GLU A 42 -16.27 -30.77 18.55
N GLU A 43 -16.44 -31.34 19.75
CA GLU A 43 -16.52 -32.80 19.95
C GLU A 43 -17.70 -33.39 19.17
N LEU A 44 -18.89 -32.79 19.28
CA LEU A 44 -20.09 -33.27 18.57
C LEU A 44 -19.97 -33.16 17.05
N GLU A 45 -19.39 -32.08 16.54
CA GLU A 45 -19.16 -31.89 15.10
C GLU A 45 -18.08 -32.82 14.55
N ALA A 46 -17.11 -33.24 15.39
CA ALA A 46 -16.13 -34.26 15.05
C ALA A 46 -16.74 -35.67 15.03
N GLU A 47 -17.66 -35.97 15.94
CA GLU A 47 -18.41 -37.24 15.98
C GLU A 47 -19.46 -37.33 14.85
N HIS A 48 -20.00 -36.19 14.41
CA HIS A 48 -21.06 -36.06 13.40
C HIS A 48 -20.65 -35.09 12.29
N PRO A 49 -19.67 -35.41 11.45
CA PRO A 49 -19.17 -34.49 10.41
C PRO A 49 -20.24 -34.07 9.39
N GLU A 50 -21.29 -34.89 9.18
CA GLU A 50 -22.43 -34.59 8.31
C GLU A 50 -23.32 -33.45 8.84
N LEU A 51 -23.24 -33.13 10.13
CA LEU A 51 -23.93 -32.03 10.78
C LEU A 51 -23.08 -30.77 10.88
N ALA A 52 -21.79 -30.84 10.59
CA ALA A 52 -20.92 -29.68 10.60
C ALA A 52 -21.27 -28.71 9.45
N THR A 53 -21.33 -27.39 9.74
CA THR A 53 -21.65 -26.36 8.75
C THR A 53 -20.59 -25.27 8.75
N ASP A 54 -20.39 -24.59 7.61
CA ASP A 54 -19.38 -23.55 7.45
C ASP A 54 -19.62 -22.31 8.30
N ASP A 55 -20.82 -22.12 8.80
CA ASP A 55 -21.24 -21.03 9.68
C ASP A 55 -21.19 -21.37 11.17
N SER A 56 -20.68 -22.54 11.54
CA SER A 56 -20.51 -22.92 12.94
C SER A 56 -19.48 -22.03 13.64
N PRO A 57 -19.71 -21.65 14.92
CA PRO A 57 -18.68 -20.97 15.73
C PRO A 57 -17.33 -21.69 15.79
N THR A 58 -17.32 -23.02 15.63
CA THR A 58 -16.09 -23.85 15.58
C THR A 58 -15.24 -23.61 14.35
N ARG A 59 -15.82 -23.03 13.27
CA ARG A 59 -15.11 -22.75 12.01
C ARG A 59 -14.38 -21.42 12.00
N ARG A 60 -14.38 -20.65 13.10
CA ARG A 60 -13.69 -19.36 13.16
C ARG A 60 -12.16 -19.47 13.08
N VAL A 61 -11.59 -20.55 13.62
CA VAL A 61 -10.15 -20.80 13.62
C VAL A 61 -9.92 -22.22 13.09
N GLY A 62 -9.92 -22.41 11.80
CA GLY A 62 -9.81 -23.75 11.20
C GLY A 62 -9.22 -23.77 9.79
N GLY A 63 -8.89 -22.60 9.24
CA GLY A 63 -8.28 -22.46 7.92
C GLY A 63 -6.88 -23.07 7.87
N LYS A 64 -6.51 -23.65 6.71
CA LYS A 64 -5.15 -24.10 6.45
C LYS A 64 -4.24 -22.90 6.22
N VAL A 65 -2.95 -23.04 6.54
CA VAL A 65 -1.93 -22.06 6.19
C VAL A 65 -1.94 -21.89 4.66
N ALA A 66 -2.13 -20.65 4.20
CA ALA A 66 -2.17 -20.32 2.78
C ALA A 66 -0.75 -20.19 2.22
N GLU A 67 -0.57 -20.48 0.93
CA GLU A 67 0.69 -20.19 0.22
C GLU A 67 0.75 -18.74 -0.28
N GLY A 68 -0.41 -18.05 -0.31
CA GLY A 68 -0.57 -16.66 -0.73
C GLY A 68 -2.06 -16.28 -0.74
N PHE A 69 -2.37 -15.02 -1.05
CA PHE A 69 -3.73 -14.53 -1.15
C PHE A 69 -4.15 -14.43 -2.63
N ALA A 70 -5.24 -15.10 -2.99
CA ALA A 70 -5.78 -15.03 -4.33
C ALA A 70 -6.35 -13.63 -4.63
N PRO A 71 -6.13 -13.06 -5.81
CA PRO A 71 -6.79 -11.84 -6.24
C PRO A 71 -8.28 -12.10 -6.50
N VAL A 72 -9.13 -11.16 -6.09
CA VAL A 72 -10.60 -11.21 -6.27
C VAL A 72 -11.08 -9.89 -6.83
N ALA A 73 -11.78 -9.92 -7.97
CA ALA A 73 -12.45 -8.75 -8.51
C ALA A 73 -13.68 -8.39 -7.66
N HIS A 74 -13.80 -7.10 -7.30
CA HIS A 74 -14.96 -6.61 -6.57
C HIS A 74 -16.17 -6.52 -7.48
N ARG A 75 -17.29 -7.09 -7.04
CA ARG A 75 -18.57 -6.97 -7.74
C ARG A 75 -19.10 -5.53 -7.73
N VAL A 76 -18.86 -4.83 -6.62
CA VAL A 76 -19.14 -3.40 -6.47
C VAL A 76 -17.82 -2.70 -6.17
N PRO A 77 -17.38 -1.73 -6.98
CA PRO A 77 -16.13 -1.03 -6.75
C PRO A 77 -16.02 -0.43 -5.35
N MET A 78 -14.85 -0.52 -4.75
CA MET A 78 -14.54 0.04 -3.44
C MET A 78 -13.87 1.40 -3.58
N GLU A 79 -14.65 2.41 -3.96
CA GLU A 79 -14.16 3.77 -4.20
C GLU A 79 -13.48 4.37 -2.96
N SER A 80 -12.44 5.18 -3.20
CA SER A 80 -11.83 6.04 -2.18
C SER A 80 -12.69 7.29 -1.98
N LEU A 81 -12.45 8.04 -0.92
CA LEU A 81 -13.13 9.32 -0.68
C LEU A 81 -12.23 10.49 -1.08
N GLN A 82 -12.84 11.61 -1.42
CA GLN A 82 -12.11 12.87 -1.57
C GLN A 82 -11.77 13.41 -0.18
N ASP A 83 -10.48 13.67 0.07
CA ASP A 83 -10.06 14.34 1.30
C ASP A 83 -10.38 15.84 1.22
N VAL A 84 -10.78 16.41 2.35
CA VAL A 84 -10.95 17.85 2.61
C VAL A 84 -10.26 18.18 3.93
N PHE A 85 -9.55 19.30 4.00
CA PHE A 85 -8.61 19.61 5.08
C PHE A 85 -9.05 20.76 5.97
N ASP A 86 -10.07 21.50 5.56
CA ASP A 86 -10.66 22.57 6.35
C ASP A 86 -12.18 22.66 6.16
N PHE A 87 -12.83 23.47 6.97
CA PHE A 87 -14.29 23.63 6.92
C PHE A 87 -14.76 24.46 5.73
N GLU A 88 -13.88 25.24 5.09
CA GLU A 88 -14.22 25.97 3.88
C GLU A 88 -14.30 25.01 2.68
N GLU A 89 -13.35 24.08 2.55
CA GLU A 89 -13.43 23.00 1.56
C GLU A 89 -14.67 22.12 1.77
N LEU A 90 -15.07 21.90 3.03
CA LEU A 90 -16.29 21.15 3.36
C LEU A 90 -17.56 21.92 2.92
N ARG A 91 -17.60 23.26 3.08
CA ARG A 91 -18.68 24.10 2.57
C ARG A 91 -18.71 24.12 1.04
N GLN A 92 -17.56 24.14 0.39
CA GLN A 92 -17.47 24.00 -1.05
C GLN A 92 -17.98 22.65 -1.55
N PHE A 93 -17.74 21.56 -0.79
CA PHE A 93 -18.37 20.28 -1.05
C PHE A 93 -19.91 20.39 -0.98
N ASP A 94 -20.48 20.98 0.07
CA ASP A 94 -21.92 21.21 0.20
C ASP A 94 -22.48 22.04 -0.96
N GLN A 95 -21.79 23.12 -1.37
CA GLN A 95 -22.18 23.94 -2.52
C GLN A 95 -22.24 23.12 -3.82
N ARG A 96 -21.24 22.26 -4.08
CA ARG A 96 -21.25 21.36 -5.24
C ARG A 96 -22.40 20.36 -5.19
N VAL A 97 -22.70 19.81 -4.02
CA VAL A 97 -23.82 18.89 -3.81
C VAL A 97 -25.14 19.61 -4.07
N ARG A 98 -25.35 20.79 -3.45
CA ARG A 98 -26.60 21.58 -3.58
C ARG A 98 -26.82 22.14 -4.98
N ALA A 99 -25.78 22.31 -5.77
CA ALA A 99 -25.92 22.68 -7.19
C ALA A 99 -26.64 21.61 -8.02
N VAL A 100 -26.64 20.35 -7.56
CA VAL A 100 -27.33 19.21 -8.22
C VAL A 100 -28.58 18.82 -7.47
N VAL A 101 -28.54 18.79 -6.13
CA VAL A 101 -29.64 18.39 -5.23
C VAL A 101 -29.83 19.48 -4.16
N PRO A 102 -30.73 20.48 -4.40
CA PRO A 102 -30.87 21.66 -3.55
C PRO A 102 -31.24 21.36 -2.07
N GLU A 103 -32.06 20.33 -1.85
CA GLU A 103 -32.45 19.87 -0.53
C GLU A 103 -31.69 18.59 -0.18
N VAL A 104 -30.74 18.69 0.73
CA VAL A 104 -29.85 17.57 1.09
C VAL A 104 -29.72 17.45 2.62
N THR A 105 -29.70 16.22 3.09
CA THR A 105 -29.33 15.84 4.46
C THR A 105 -28.05 14.99 4.42
N TYR A 106 -27.29 15.03 5.51
CA TYR A 106 -26.01 14.35 5.60
C TYR A 106 -26.02 13.34 6.75
N VAL A 107 -25.13 12.37 6.64
CA VAL A 107 -24.70 11.50 7.75
C VAL A 107 -23.21 11.73 7.96
N THR A 108 -22.82 11.97 9.22
CA THR A 108 -21.42 12.07 9.64
C THR A 108 -21.03 10.86 10.45
N GLU A 109 -19.81 10.37 10.21
CA GLU A 109 -19.24 9.18 10.83
C GLU A 109 -17.77 9.43 11.19
N PRO A 110 -17.22 8.84 12.28
CA PRO A 110 -15.78 8.83 12.49
C PRO A 110 -15.10 8.05 11.36
N LYS A 111 -13.98 8.56 10.86
CA LYS A 111 -13.16 7.88 9.87
C LYS A 111 -12.16 6.96 10.58
N VAL A 112 -12.52 5.69 10.67
CA VAL A 112 -11.68 4.67 11.32
C VAL A 112 -10.37 4.52 10.58
N ASP A 113 -9.26 4.50 11.31
CA ASP A 113 -7.92 4.26 10.77
C ASP A 113 -7.59 2.76 10.81
N GLY A 114 -7.99 2.05 9.77
CA GLY A 114 -7.90 0.61 9.67
C GLY A 114 -7.62 0.11 8.26
N LEU A 115 -8.16 -1.05 7.94
CA LEU A 115 -8.08 -1.71 6.64
C LEU A 115 -9.47 -1.98 6.10
N SER A 116 -9.81 -1.37 4.94
CA SER A 116 -11.14 -1.51 4.34
C SER A 116 -11.31 -2.89 3.72
N VAL A 117 -12.44 -3.53 4.05
CA VAL A 117 -12.80 -4.86 3.55
C VAL A 117 -14.23 -4.89 3.04
N SER A 118 -14.49 -5.77 2.08
CA SER A 118 -15.81 -6.18 1.62
C SER A 118 -16.14 -7.56 2.22
N LEU A 119 -17.35 -7.72 2.73
CA LEU A 119 -17.88 -8.98 3.24
C LEU A 119 -19.07 -9.40 2.39
N GLU A 120 -18.98 -10.57 1.77
CA GLU A 120 -20.05 -11.15 0.95
C GLU A 120 -20.76 -12.27 1.70
N TYR A 121 -22.09 -12.21 1.64
CA TYR A 121 -22.98 -13.22 2.20
C TYR A 121 -23.92 -13.75 1.11
N GLU A 122 -24.14 -15.06 1.14
CA GLU A 122 -25.12 -15.73 0.29
C GLU A 122 -26.08 -16.53 1.17
N ASN A 123 -27.38 -16.30 1.01
CA ASN A 123 -28.42 -16.89 1.86
C ASN A 123 -28.13 -16.74 3.37
N GLY A 124 -27.54 -15.61 3.74
CA GLY A 124 -27.16 -15.27 5.10
C GLY A 124 -25.86 -15.89 5.61
N VAL A 125 -25.18 -16.72 4.85
CA VAL A 125 -23.87 -17.32 5.22
C VAL A 125 -22.74 -16.45 4.70
N PHE A 126 -21.75 -16.16 5.53
CA PHE A 126 -20.51 -15.48 5.12
C PHE A 126 -19.69 -16.38 4.20
N ILE A 127 -19.58 -16.01 2.95
CA ILE A 127 -18.88 -16.80 1.93
C ILE A 127 -17.51 -16.26 1.55
N ARG A 128 -17.34 -14.92 1.59
CA ARG A 128 -16.09 -14.29 1.16
C ARG A 128 -15.83 -12.96 1.85
N GLY A 129 -14.54 -12.72 2.13
CA GLY A 129 -14.05 -11.44 2.59
C GLY A 129 -12.82 -11.01 1.83
N THR A 130 -12.82 -9.77 1.31
CA THR A 130 -11.74 -9.27 0.46
C THR A 130 -11.22 -7.92 0.94
N THR A 131 -9.92 -7.69 0.81
CA THR A 131 -9.34 -6.36 1.03
C THR A 131 -9.74 -5.42 -0.11
N ARG A 132 -9.67 -4.09 0.11
CA ARG A 132 -9.98 -3.10 -0.92
C ARG A 132 -9.08 -3.24 -2.16
N GLY A 133 -7.78 -3.53 -1.98
CA GLY A 133 -6.80 -3.47 -3.06
C GLY A 133 -6.76 -2.09 -3.73
N ASP A 134 -6.81 -2.06 -5.05
CA ASP A 134 -6.90 -0.84 -5.86
C ASP A 134 -8.33 -0.29 -6.01
N GLY A 135 -9.30 -0.97 -5.40
CA GLY A 135 -10.74 -0.66 -5.48
C GLY A 135 -11.51 -1.49 -6.50
N MET A 136 -10.83 -2.13 -7.45
CA MET A 136 -11.42 -3.05 -8.44
C MET A 136 -11.06 -4.49 -8.13
N VAL A 137 -9.83 -4.74 -7.69
CA VAL A 137 -9.32 -6.06 -7.31
C VAL A 137 -8.69 -5.99 -5.93
N GLY A 138 -9.08 -6.89 -5.05
CA GLY A 138 -8.54 -7.06 -3.70
C GLY A 138 -7.96 -8.46 -3.50
N GLU A 139 -7.47 -8.73 -2.28
CA GLU A 139 -6.96 -10.04 -1.86
C GLU A 139 -8.05 -10.80 -1.08
N ASP A 140 -8.20 -12.09 -1.35
CA ASP A 140 -9.07 -12.97 -0.56
C ASP A 140 -8.47 -13.23 0.83
N VAL A 141 -9.09 -12.67 1.85
CA VAL A 141 -8.70 -12.81 3.26
C VAL A 141 -9.82 -13.46 4.09
N THR A 142 -10.65 -14.26 3.43
CA THR A 142 -11.85 -14.87 4.04
C THR A 142 -11.56 -15.59 5.33
N GLU A 143 -10.55 -16.47 5.34
CA GLU A 143 -10.21 -17.26 6.51
C GLU A 143 -9.73 -16.40 7.69
N ASN A 144 -8.99 -15.34 7.42
CA ASN A 144 -8.55 -14.40 8.44
C ASN A 144 -9.74 -13.57 8.96
N LEU A 145 -10.66 -13.15 8.09
CA LEU A 145 -11.87 -12.42 8.51
C LEU A 145 -12.84 -13.29 9.32
N ARG A 146 -12.87 -14.61 9.11
CA ARG A 146 -13.63 -15.54 9.96
C ARG A 146 -13.17 -15.49 11.42
N THR A 147 -11.91 -15.17 11.68
CA THR A 147 -11.36 -15.05 13.03
C THR A 147 -11.81 -13.78 13.76
N VAL A 148 -12.28 -12.76 13.03
CA VAL A 148 -12.81 -11.51 13.61
C VAL A 148 -14.19 -11.79 14.20
N ARG A 149 -14.26 -11.84 15.52
CA ARG A 149 -15.42 -12.36 16.23
C ARG A 149 -16.68 -11.50 16.11
N SER A 150 -16.55 -10.20 15.82
CA SER A 150 -17.66 -9.28 15.55
C SER A 150 -18.24 -9.41 14.13
N ILE A 151 -17.63 -10.21 13.24
CA ILE A 151 -18.21 -10.57 11.95
C ILE A 151 -19.19 -11.74 12.15
N PRO A 152 -20.51 -11.58 11.88
CA PRO A 152 -21.44 -12.70 11.94
C PRO A 152 -21.14 -13.69 10.80
N LEU A 153 -20.93 -14.97 11.12
CA LEU A 153 -20.77 -16.01 10.10
C LEU A 153 -22.11 -16.38 9.45
N ARG A 154 -23.21 -16.12 10.16
CA ARG A 154 -24.59 -16.22 9.66
C ARG A 154 -25.41 -15.03 10.14
N ILE A 155 -26.17 -14.44 9.24
CA ILE A 155 -27.12 -13.36 9.53
C ILE A 155 -28.56 -13.85 9.36
N PRO A 156 -29.48 -13.46 10.24
CA PRO A 156 -30.89 -13.87 10.16
C PRO A 156 -31.61 -13.10 9.05
N ASP A 157 -32.64 -13.74 8.48
CA ASP A 157 -33.55 -13.13 7.49
C ASP A 157 -32.79 -12.31 6.43
N ALA A 158 -31.77 -12.93 5.88
CA ALA A 158 -30.87 -12.29 4.91
C ALA A 158 -31.50 -12.31 3.50
N PRO A 159 -31.18 -11.33 2.66
CA PRO A 159 -31.43 -11.42 1.23
C PRO A 159 -30.61 -12.56 0.62
N GLU A 160 -30.96 -12.99 -0.59
CA GLU A 160 -30.21 -14.03 -1.31
C GLU A 160 -28.72 -13.69 -1.39
N ARG A 161 -28.41 -12.42 -1.66
CA ARG A 161 -27.04 -11.91 -1.62
C ARG A 161 -26.95 -10.56 -0.91
N LEU A 162 -25.95 -10.43 -0.02
CA LEU A 162 -25.64 -9.20 0.67
C LEU A 162 -24.12 -8.95 0.59
N ILE A 163 -23.74 -7.74 0.19
CA ILE A 163 -22.35 -7.27 0.22
C ILE A 163 -22.30 -6.02 1.10
N VAL A 164 -21.47 -6.07 2.14
CA VAL A 164 -21.27 -4.94 3.05
C VAL A 164 -19.81 -4.54 3.10
N ARG A 165 -19.56 -3.27 3.40
CA ARG A 165 -18.21 -2.73 3.56
C ARG A 165 -17.97 -2.31 4.99
N GLY A 166 -16.80 -2.66 5.52
CA GLY A 166 -16.37 -2.28 6.86
C GLY A 166 -14.90 -1.92 6.90
N GLU A 167 -14.48 -1.42 8.05
CA GLU A 167 -13.07 -1.16 8.35
C GLU A 167 -12.62 -2.07 9.47
N VAL A 168 -11.64 -2.93 9.18
CA VAL A 168 -10.99 -3.80 10.18
C VAL A 168 -9.91 -2.99 10.87
N PHE A 169 -9.89 -3.05 12.19
CA PHE A 169 -8.95 -2.31 13.01
C PHE A 169 -8.44 -3.16 14.18
N MET A 170 -7.36 -2.72 14.80
CA MET A 170 -6.88 -3.27 16.06
C MET A 170 -7.32 -2.35 17.20
N PRO A 171 -8.09 -2.82 18.18
CA PRO A 171 -8.46 -2.03 19.34
C PRO A 171 -7.22 -1.49 20.09
N LYS A 172 -7.27 -0.23 20.56
CA LYS A 172 -6.15 0.43 21.27
C LYS A 172 -5.58 -0.44 22.40
N LYS A 173 -6.44 -1.04 23.22
CA LYS A 173 -6.02 -1.93 24.32
C LYS A 173 -5.25 -3.15 23.83
N VAL A 174 -5.70 -3.77 22.73
CA VAL A 174 -5.07 -4.93 22.11
C VAL A 174 -3.70 -4.54 21.54
N PHE A 175 -3.62 -3.41 20.86
CA PHE A 175 -2.37 -2.89 20.30
C PHE A 175 -1.30 -2.67 21.37
N HIS A 176 -1.66 -2.04 22.50
CA HIS A 176 -0.74 -1.84 23.61
C HIS A 176 -0.26 -3.16 24.20
N ALA A 177 -1.17 -4.10 24.50
CA ALA A 177 -0.81 -5.40 25.03
C ALA A 177 0.09 -6.21 24.08
N LEU A 178 -0.20 -6.13 22.77
CA LEU A 178 0.62 -6.80 21.74
C LEU A 178 2.05 -6.22 21.70
N ASN A 179 2.19 -4.90 21.73
CA ASN A 179 3.51 -4.26 21.72
C ASN A 179 4.30 -4.54 22.99
N GLU A 180 3.67 -4.55 24.18
CA GLU A 180 4.33 -4.98 25.42
C GLU A 180 4.84 -6.44 25.35
N GLN A 181 4.05 -7.34 24.74
CA GLN A 181 4.46 -8.73 24.55
C GLN A 181 5.66 -8.83 23.58
N ARG A 182 5.65 -8.07 22.47
CA ARG A 182 6.75 -8.02 21.50
C ARG A 182 8.02 -7.46 22.15
N GLU A 183 7.91 -6.40 22.94
CA GLU A 183 9.03 -5.81 23.67
C GLU A 183 9.68 -6.83 24.62
N ARG A 184 8.88 -7.58 25.39
CA ARG A 184 9.38 -8.66 26.26
C ARG A 184 10.11 -9.77 25.50
N ARG A 185 9.76 -9.98 24.21
CA ARG A 185 10.40 -10.97 23.32
C ARG A 185 11.56 -10.39 22.52
N GLY A 186 11.87 -9.10 22.65
CA GLY A 186 12.89 -8.41 21.85
C GLY A 186 12.54 -8.29 20.37
N GLU A 187 11.25 -8.35 20.01
CA GLU A 187 10.76 -8.22 18.66
C GLU A 187 10.51 -6.74 18.29
N PRO A 188 10.63 -6.34 17.00
CA PRO A 188 10.29 -5.00 16.56
C PRO A 188 8.84 -4.65 16.88
N LEU A 189 8.59 -3.46 17.45
CA LEU A 189 7.25 -3.00 17.79
C LEU A 189 6.47 -2.58 16.53
N PHE A 190 5.15 -2.74 16.57
CA PHE A 190 4.29 -2.14 15.56
C PHE A 190 4.22 -0.62 15.75
N ALA A 191 4.30 0.12 14.66
CA ALA A 191 4.33 1.58 14.68
C ALA A 191 2.99 2.21 15.08
N ASN A 192 1.87 1.64 14.62
CA ASN A 192 0.51 2.11 14.92
C ASN A 192 -0.50 0.97 14.80
N PRO A 193 -1.74 1.14 15.33
CA PRO A 193 -2.80 0.13 15.26
C PRO A 193 -3.20 -0.26 13.83
N ARG A 194 -3.20 0.68 12.88
CA ARG A 194 -3.51 0.41 11.47
C ARG A 194 -2.52 -0.56 10.84
N ASN A 195 -1.21 -0.30 10.99
CA ASN A 195 -0.17 -1.18 10.44
C ASN A 195 -0.20 -2.56 11.13
N ALA A 196 -0.49 -2.60 12.43
CA ALA A 196 -0.67 -3.83 13.17
C ALA A 196 -1.88 -4.63 12.65
N ALA A 197 -3.01 -3.96 12.39
CA ALA A 197 -4.21 -4.58 11.83
C ALA A 197 -3.96 -5.11 10.41
N ALA A 198 -3.37 -4.30 9.53
CA ALA A 198 -3.06 -4.68 8.15
C ALA A 198 -2.11 -5.88 8.08
N GLY A 199 -1.02 -5.84 8.87
CA GLY A 199 -0.07 -6.95 8.96
C GLY A 199 -0.68 -8.21 9.57
N SER A 200 -1.63 -8.08 10.49
CA SER A 200 -2.32 -9.22 11.12
C SER A 200 -3.35 -9.84 10.19
N LEU A 201 -4.13 -9.02 9.46
CA LEU A 201 -5.13 -9.53 8.52
C LEU A 201 -4.50 -10.23 7.31
N ARG A 202 -3.24 -9.93 7.00
CA ARG A 202 -2.49 -10.54 5.88
C ARG A 202 -1.50 -11.62 6.36
N GLN A 203 -1.77 -12.27 7.49
CA GLN A 203 -1.04 -13.46 7.91
C GLN A 203 -1.49 -14.67 7.10
N LEU A 204 -0.52 -15.47 6.66
CA LEU A 204 -0.83 -16.70 5.91
C LEU A 204 -1.49 -17.78 6.78
N ASP A 205 -1.23 -17.75 8.08
CA ASP A 205 -1.86 -18.62 9.06
C ASP A 205 -3.01 -17.89 9.79
N PRO A 206 -4.27 -18.32 9.60
CA PRO A 206 -5.41 -17.74 10.29
C PRO A 206 -5.34 -17.85 11.83
N ALA A 207 -4.63 -18.82 12.38
CA ALA A 207 -4.44 -18.94 13.83
C ALA A 207 -3.66 -17.74 14.39
N VAL A 208 -2.65 -17.25 13.65
CA VAL A 208 -1.94 -16.01 14.02
C VAL A 208 -2.86 -14.80 13.94
N ALA A 209 -3.73 -14.72 12.93
CA ALA A 209 -4.71 -13.63 12.83
C ALA A 209 -5.70 -13.66 14.00
N ALA A 210 -6.15 -14.84 14.43
CA ALA A 210 -7.05 -15.02 15.58
C ALA A 210 -6.44 -14.48 16.90
N GLU A 211 -5.16 -14.72 17.14
CA GLU A 211 -4.44 -14.21 18.32
C GLU A 211 -4.31 -12.69 18.36
N ARG A 212 -4.52 -12.01 17.24
CA ARG A 212 -4.43 -10.55 17.11
C ARG A 212 -5.69 -9.82 17.56
N HIS A 213 -6.79 -10.52 17.82
CA HIS A 213 -8.06 -9.96 18.30
C HIS A 213 -8.49 -8.71 17.53
N LEU A 214 -8.48 -8.79 16.20
CA LEU A 214 -8.97 -7.73 15.34
C LEU A 214 -10.47 -7.54 15.51
N ASP A 215 -10.94 -6.31 15.24
CA ASP A 215 -12.34 -5.94 15.28
C ASP A 215 -12.74 -5.24 13.98
N ILE A 216 -14.04 -5.04 13.74
CA ILE A 216 -14.55 -4.38 12.54
C ILE A 216 -15.70 -3.43 12.89
N LEU A 217 -15.76 -2.31 12.15
CA LEU A 217 -16.95 -1.46 12.09
C LEU A 217 -17.48 -1.45 10.66
N VAL A 218 -18.74 -1.86 10.49
CA VAL A 218 -19.40 -1.87 9.18
C VAL A 218 -20.12 -0.53 8.98
N PHE A 219 -19.91 0.07 7.79
CA PHE A 219 -20.35 1.43 7.50
C PHE A 219 -21.09 1.58 6.17
N ASN A 220 -21.29 0.52 5.40
CA ASN A 220 -22.00 0.61 4.14
C ASN A 220 -22.58 -0.72 3.68
N VAL A 221 -23.82 -0.69 3.17
CA VAL A 221 -24.39 -1.75 2.33
C VAL A 221 -24.02 -1.43 0.90
N GLN A 222 -23.19 -2.28 0.26
CA GLN A 222 -22.82 -2.11 -1.14
C GLN A 222 -23.84 -2.74 -2.09
N TRP A 223 -24.39 -3.87 -1.69
CA TRP A 223 -25.40 -4.63 -2.45
C TRP A 223 -26.32 -5.41 -1.50
N ALA A 224 -27.61 -5.39 -1.74
CA ALA A 224 -28.59 -6.23 -1.07
C ALA A 224 -29.65 -6.64 -2.08
N GLU A 225 -29.69 -7.92 -2.46
CA GLU A 225 -30.58 -8.40 -3.50
C GLU A 225 -32.05 -8.40 -3.03
N GLY A 226 -32.92 -7.73 -3.79
CA GLY A 226 -34.35 -7.63 -3.46
C GLY A 226 -34.68 -6.71 -2.27
N VAL A 227 -33.72 -5.95 -1.74
CA VAL A 227 -33.93 -4.98 -0.66
C VAL A 227 -33.62 -3.57 -1.17
N GLU A 228 -34.56 -2.66 -1.06
CA GLU A 228 -34.39 -1.26 -1.40
C GLU A 228 -34.31 -0.40 -0.15
N PHE A 229 -33.36 0.53 -0.13
CA PHE A 229 -33.19 1.51 0.94
C PHE A 229 -33.37 2.92 0.37
N LYS A 230 -33.94 3.81 1.18
CA LYS A 230 -34.13 5.23 0.82
C LYS A 230 -32.94 6.07 1.28
N SER A 231 -32.38 5.77 2.44
CA SER A 231 -31.32 6.57 3.03
C SER A 231 -30.16 5.70 3.54
N HIS A 232 -29.01 6.32 3.72
CA HIS A 232 -27.84 5.69 4.31
C HIS A 232 -28.06 5.34 5.79
N ALA A 233 -28.71 6.23 6.54
CA ALA A 233 -29.08 5.95 7.93
C ALA A 233 -29.96 4.69 8.03
N GLU A 234 -30.90 4.47 7.09
CA GLU A 234 -31.71 3.25 7.01
C GLU A 234 -30.81 2.01 6.75
N THR A 235 -29.79 2.12 5.91
CA THR A 235 -28.85 0.99 5.69
C THR A 235 -28.06 0.65 6.94
N LEU A 236 -27.64 1.64 7.74
CA LEU A 236 -26.91 1.43 8.98
C LEU A 236 -27.81 0.78 10.05
N GLU A 237 -29.07 1.20 10.15
CA GLU A 237 -30.03 0.58 11.06
C GLU A 237 -30.35 -0.87 10.64
N TYR A 238 -30.50 -1.12 9.34
CA TYR A 238 -30.63 -2.48 8.80
C TYR A 238 -29.44 -3.37 9.18
N LEU A 239 -28.20 -2.88 9.03
CA LEU A 239 -27.00 -3.62 9.42
C LEU A 239 -26.97 -3.93 10.92
N LYS A 240 -27.41 -3.00 11.76
CA LYS A 240 -27.53 -3.22 13.21
C LYS A 240 -28.54 -4.31 13.54
N GLN A 241 -29.71 -4.31 12.86
CA GLN A 241 -30.72 -5.38 13.01
C GLN A 241 -30.19 -6.74 12.53
N LYS A 242 -29.26 -6.75 11.57
CA LYS A 242 -28.55 -7.96 11.09
C LYS A 242 -27.33 -8.33 11.95
N LYS A 243 -27.21 -7.76 13.15
CA LYS A 243 -26.18 -8.06 14.17
C LYS A 243 -24.75 -7.67 13.79
N TYR A 244 -24.59 -6.74 12.86
CA TYR A 244 -23.26 -6.16 12.61
C TYR A 244 -22.91 -5.12 13.67
N LYS A 245 -21.61 -5.00 13.96
CA LYS A 245 -21.04 -3.87 14.68
C LYS A 245 -20.96 -2.67 13.74
N VAL A 246 -21.89 -1.74 13.89
CA VAL A 246 -22.08 -0.62 12.99
C VAL A 246 -21.31 0.61 13.50
N ILE A 247 -20.78 1.40 12.58
CA ILE A 247 -20.09 2.64 12.88
C ILE A 247 -21.01 3.63 13.61
N PRO A 248 -20.53 4.36 14.63
CA PRO A 248 -21.25 5.50 15.19
C PRO A 248 -21.57 6.52 14.10
N HIS A 249 -22.79 7.04 14.06
CA HIS A 249 -23.19 7.99 13.02
C HIS A 249 -24.21 8.99 13.51
N TYR A 250 -24.26 10.15 12.85
CA TYR A 250 -25.15 11.25 13.18
C TYR A 250 -25.77 11.82 11.91
N THR A 251 -27.09 11.94 11.88
CA THR A 251 -27.80 12.61 10.78
C THR A 251 -27.81 14.11 11.00
N CYS A 252 -27.45 14.88 9.95
CA CYS A 252 -27.35 16.33 9.96
C CYS A 252 -28.21 16.91 8.84
N LYS A 253 -28.96 17.98 9.14
CA LYS A 253 -29.82 18.67 8.16
C LYS A 253 -29.07 19.71 7.35
N THR A 254 -27.97 20.21 7.88
CA THR A 254 -27.14 21.24 7.25
C THR A 254 -25.66 20.86 7.31
N VAL A 255 -24.84 21.51 6.50
CA VAL A 255 -23.38 21.34 6.56
C VAL A 255 -22.83 21.89 7.88
N GLU A 256 -23.42 22.92 8.46
CA GLU A 256 -23.01 23.48 9.76
C GLU A 256 -23.24 22.49 10.89
N GLU A 257 -24.39 21.81 10.94
CA GLU A 257 -24.62 20.71 11.88
C GLU A 257 -23.58 19.58 11.67
N ALA A 258 -23.23 19.29 10.42
CA ALA A 258 -22.18 18.31 10.10
C ALA A 258 -20.80 18.78 10.62
N VAL A 259 -20.46 20.05 10.47
CA VAL A 259 -19.23 20.65 11.02
C VAL A 259 -19.18 20.51 12.55
N GLU A 260 -20.27 20.85 13.25
CA GLU A 260 -20.35 20.69 14.71
C GLU A 260 -20.14 19.23 15.14
N ARG A 261 -20.72 18.26 14.41
CA ARG A 261 -20.52 16.84 14.68
C ARG A 261 -19.09 16.38 14.40
N ILE A 262 -18.50 16.86 13.31
CA ILE A 262 -17.10 16.57 12.96
C ILE A 262 -16.15 17.08 14.05
N VAL A 263 -16.37 18.30 14.56
CA VAL A 263 -15.62 18.84 15.69
C VAL A 263 -15.77 17.95 16.92
N GLY A 264 -17.02 17.61 17.29
CA GLY A 264 -17.29 16.74 18.45
C GLY A 264 -16.68 15.33 18.33
N ILE A 265 -16.65 14.73 17.12
CA ILE A 265 -15.95 13.46 16.85
C ILE A 265 -14.45 13.62 17.11
N GLY A 266 -13.85 14.74 16.67
CA GLY A 266 -12.43 15.03 16.87
C GLY A 266 -12.07 15.24 18.34
N GLU A 267 -12.88 15.96 19.10
CA GLU A 267 -12.69 16.19 20.53
C GLU A 267 -12.84 14.90 21.34
N GLY A 268 -13.82 14.04 20.98
CA GLY A 268 -14.08 12.76 21.63
C GLY A 268 -13.22 11.59 21.14
N ARG A 269 -12.20 11.82 20.31
CA ARG A 269 -11.42 10.74 19.66
C ARG A 269 -10.72 9.78 20.61
N GLU A 270 -10.37 10.23 21.81
CA GLU A 270 -9.72 9.39 22.82
C GLU A 270 -10.70 8.41 23.51
N GLU A 271 -12.00 8.66 23.43
CA GLU A 271 -13.05 7.79 23.98
C GLU A 271 -13.30 6.57 23.09
N PHE A 272 -12.95 6.64 21.81
CA PHE A 272 -13.08 5.50 20.92
C PHE A 272 -12.06 4.42 21.23
N SER A 273 -12.48 3.15 21.16
CA SER A 273 -11.60 1.98 21.27
C SER A 273 -10.68 1.80 20.05
N PHE A 274 -10.84 2.61 19.01
CA PHE A 274 -10.11 2.62 17.75
C PHE A 274 -9.55 4.01 17.44
N ASP A 275 -8.53 4.06 16.57
CA ASP A 275 -8.01 5.33 16.08
C ASP A 275 -8.83 5.86 14.91
N ILE A 276 -8.88 7.18 14.78
CA ILE A 276 -9.52 7.89 13.68
C ILE A 276 -8.53 8.90 13.07
N ASP A 277 -8.54 9.01 11.77
CA ASP A 277 -7.74 9.98 11.01
C ASP A 277 -8.58 11.13 10.45
N GLY A 278 -9.88 11.15 10.75
CA GLY A 278 -10.82 12.13 10.23
C GLY A 278 -12.26 11.82 10.61
N ALA A 279 -13.16 12.44 9.88
CA ALA A 279 -14.59 12.13 9.87
C ALA A 279 -15.09 12.06 8.41
N VAL A 280 -16.12 11.28 8.17
CA VAL A 280 -16.72 11.16 6.84
C VAL A 280 -18.08 11.84 6.84
N ILE A 281 -18.34 12.67 5.84
CA ILE A 281 -19.66 13.23 5.54
C ILE A 281 -20.21 12.55 4.29
N LYS A 282 -21.46 12.13 4.32
CA LYS A 282 -22.13 11.45 3.22
C LYS A 282 -23.53 12.05 3.03
N VAL A 283 -23.94 12.25 1.79
CA VAL A 283 -25.36 12.55 1.48
C VAL A 283 -26.20 11.36 1.95
N ASP A 284 -27.26 11.61 2.70
CA ASP A 284 -28.09 10.55 3.29
C ASP A 284 -28.98 9.86 2.26
N ASP A 285 -29.69 10.59 1.42
CA ASP A 285 -30.60 10.06 0.41
C ASP A 285 -29.89 9.31 -0.71
N LEU A 286 -30.21 8.02 -0.89
CA LEU A 286 -29.56 7.14 -1.88
C LEU A 286 -29.97 7.47 -3.32
N ALA A 287 -31.15 8.05 -3.56
CA ALA A 287 -31.53 8.49 -4.90
C ALA A 287 -30.73 9.73 -5.31
N GLN A 288 -30.50 10.65 -4.37
CA GLN A 288 -29.62 11.81 -4.59
C GLN A 288 -28.16 11.38 -4.85
N ARG A 289 -27.64 10.34 -4.17
CA ARG A 289 -26.31 9.80 -4.46
C ARG A 289 -26.19 9.32 -5.91
N ARG A 290 -27.22 8.65 -6.45
CA ARG A 290 -27.24 8.23 -7.86
C ARG A 290 -27.23 9.41 -8.84
N GLN A 291 -27.90 10.52 -8.49
CA GLN A 291 -27.89 11.76 -9.31
C GLN A 291 -26.52 12.44 -9.29
N LEU A 292 -25.85 12.49 -8.13
CA LEU A 292 -24.52 13.08 -7.97
C LEU A 292 -23.44 12.24 -8.66
N GLY A 293 -23.57 10.91 -8.63
CA GLY A 293 -22.64 9.99 -9.25
C GLY A 293 -21.24 10.01 -8.64
N SER A 294 -20.29 9.47 -9.41
CA SER A 294 -18.88 9.39 -9.03
C SER A 294 -17.97 9.97 -10.11
N THR A 295 -16.77 10.36 -9.74
CA THR A 295 -15.65 10.63 -10.64
C THR A 295 -14.93 9.31 -10.95
N ALA A 296 -13.85 9.36 -11.73
CA ALA A 296 -13.00 8.18 -11.94
C ALA A 296 -12.28 7.69 -10.66
N LYS A 297 -12.25 8.50 -9.59
CA LYS A 297 -11.48 8.18 -8.36
C LYS A 297 -12.33 8.12 -7.10
N PHE A 298 -13.37 8.94 -6.99
CA PHE A 298 -14.17 9.07 -5.76
C PHE A 298 -15.60 9.52 -6.02
N PRO A 299 -16.55 9.18 -5.12
CA PRO A 299 -17.94 9.60 -5.20
C PRO A 299 -18.08 11.11 -4.98
N ARG A 300 -19.06 11.74 -5.63
CA ARG A 300 -19.37 13.16 -5.44
C ARG A 300 -20.29 13.42 -4.26
N TRP A 301 -20.86 12.38 -3.68
CA TRP A 301 -21.83 12.42 -2.58
C TRP A 301 -21.19 12.20 -1.20
N ALA A 302 -19.86 12.04 -1.13
CA ALA A 302 -19.15 11.87 0.13
C ALA A 302 -17.81 12.58 0.11
N ALA A 303 -17.36 13.02 1.30
CA ALA A 303 -16.05 13.58 1.53
C ALA A 303 -15.49 13.09 2.86
N ALA A 304 -14.16 12.98 2.95
CA ALA A 304 -13.44 12.65 4.16
C ALA A 304 -12.76 13.91 4.70
N TYR A 305 -13.26 14.45 5.80
CA TYR A 305 -12.61 15.54 6.51
C TYR A 305 -11.43 14.98 7.29
N LYS A 306 -10.24 15.49 7.01
CA LYS A 306 -9.00 15.15 7.72
C LYS A 306 -8.74 16.14 8.83
N TYR A 307 -8.57 15.63 10.06
CA TYR A 307 -8.18 16.51 11.16
C TYR A 307 -6.79 17.09 10.90
N PRO A 308 -6.53 18.34 11.32
CA PRO A 308 -5.19 18.88 11.27
C PRO A 308 -4.20 17.92 11.94
N PRO A 309 -3.02 17.72 11.35
CA PRO A 309 -2.00 16.88 11.96
C PRO A 309 -1.69 17.37 13.37
N GLU A 310 -1.52 16.41 14.29
CA GLU A 310 -1.09 16.76 15.64
C GLU A 310 0.31 17.37 15.58
N GLU A 311 0.49 18.54 16.22
CA GLU A 311 1.76 19.24 16.32
C GLU A 311 2.19 19.30 17.79
N LYS A 312 3.45 18.95 18.07
CA LYS A 312 3.98 19.00 19.42
C LYS A 312 5.38 19.60 19.47
N PRO A 313 5.67 20.43 20.49
CA PRO A 313 7.03 20.91 20.72
C PRO A 313 7.89 19.80 21.34
N THR A 314 9.14 19.70 20.87
CA THR A 314 10.16 18.84 21.44
C THR A 314 11.55 19.45 21.29
N LYS A 315 12.52 18.99 22.07
CA LYS A 315 13.92 19.43 21.98
C LYS A 315 14.62 18.74 20.81
N LEU A 316 15.31 19.53 20.00
CA LEU A 316 16.28 19.05 19.01
C LEU A 316 17.62 18.79 19.71
N LEU A 317 17.95 17.53 19.89
CA LEU A 317 19.15 17.09 20.60
C LEU A 317 20.38 17.10 19.72
N ASP A 318 20.23 16.70 18.45
CA ASP A 318 21.32 16.61 17.48
C ASP A 318 20.79 16.61 16.04
N ILE A 319 21.66 16.80 15.06
CA ILE A 319 21.39 16.65 13.64
C ILE A 319 22.39 15.65 13.06
N VAL A 320 21.89 14.46 12.68
CA VAL A 320 22.69 13.40 12.08
C VAL A 320 22.53 13.42 10.57
N VAL A 321 23.65 13.37 9.86
CA VAL A 321 23.66 13.37 8.40
C VAL A 321 23.79 11.95 7.88
N GLN A 322 22.82 11.51 7.09
CA GLN A 322 22.82 10.22 6.40
C GLN A 322 23.27 10.41 4.95
N VAL A 323 24.03 9.46 4.42
CA VAL A 323 24.48 9.45 3.02
C VAL A 323 23.65 8.43 2.26
N GLY A 324 22.89 8.91 1.27
CA GLY A 324 22.06 8.07 0.41
C GLY A 324 22.86 7.37 -0.70
N ARG A 325 22.20 6.46 -1.43
CA ARG A 325 22.74 5.69 -2.56
C ARG A 325 23.43 6.58 -3.60
N THR A 326 22.85 7.71 -3.93
CA THR A 326 23.38 8.67 -4.91
C THR A 326 24.38 9.65 -4.30
N GLY A 327 24.87 9.39 -3.09
CA GLY A 327 25.76 10.28 -2.36
C GLY A 327 25.09 11.47 -1.68
N VAL A 328 23.77 11.65 -1.81
CA VAL A 328 23.04 12.78 -1.20
C VAL A 328 23.15 12.73 0.31
N LEU A 329 23.56 13.85 0.90
CA LEU A 329 23.56 14.06 2.34
C LEU A 329 22.18 14.50 2.78
N THR A 330 21.51 13.68 3.59
CA THR A 330 20.18 13.96 4.12
C THR A 330 20.27 14.20 5.62
N PRO A 331 20.02 15.42 6.10
CA PRO A 331 20.00 15.72 7.52
C PRO A 331 18.74 15.17 8.18
N LYS A 332 18.92 14.61 9.36
CA LYS A 332 17.88 14.04 10.21
C LYS A 332 17.97 14.63 11.61
N ALA A 333 16.90 15.22 12.11
CA ALA A 333 16.78 15.68 13.47
C ALA A 333 16.72 14.49 14.44
N VAL A 334 17.53 14.50 15.47
CA VAL A 334 17.43 13.64 16.65
C VAL A 334 16.70 14.43 17.74
N LEU A 335 15.58 13.92 18.19
CA LEU A 335 14.65 14.63 19.07
C LEU A 335 14.58 14.00 20.46
N ALA A 336 14.30 14.81 21.49
CA ALA A 336 13.80 14.26 22.73
C ALA A 336 12.50 13.49 22.45
N PRO A 337 12.29 12.31 23.08
CA PRO A 337 11.12 11.50 22.79
C PRO A 337 9.82 12.29 23.01
N VAL A 338 8.98 12.35 22.00
CA VAL A 338 7.67 13.02 22.04
C VAL A 338 6.58 12.10 21.52
N ARG A 339 5.47 12.02 22.24
CA ARG A 339 4.32 11.24 21.79
C ARG A 339 3.50 12.05 20.79
N LEU A 340 3.41 11.56 19.56
CA LEU A 340 2.79 12.25 18.44
C LEU A 340 1.96 11.25 17.62
N ALA A 341 0.66 11.51 17.47
CA ALA A 341 -0.27 10.65 16.77
C ALA A 341 -0.10 9.16 17.13
N GLY A 342 -0.22 8.86 18.44
CA GLY A 342 -0.19 7.50 18.98
C GLY A 342 1.18 6.81 19.03
N THR A 343 2.25 7.41 18.48
CA THR A 343 3.60 6.83 18.48
C THR A 343 4.61 7.74 19.18
N THR A 344 5.72 7.16 19.68
CA THR A 344 6.84 7.93 20.21
C THR A 344 7.79 8.27 19.06
N VAL A 345 7.96 9.56 18.80
CA VAL A 345 8.85 10.10 17.78
C VAL A 345 10.15 10.55 18.43
N THR A 346 11.28 10.05 17.92
CA THR A 346 12.64 10.41 18.33
C THR A 346 13.47 10.98 17.19
N ASN A 347 12.95 10.95 15.97
CA ASN A 347 13.62 11.45 14.78
C ASN A 347 12.61 12.13 13.85
N ALA A 348 13.06 13.17 13.13
CA ALA A 348 12.27 13.85 12.10
C ALA A 348 13.14 14.22 10.91
N THR A 349 12.55 14.35 9.73
CA THR A 349 13.29 14.82 8.56
C THR A 349 13.56 16.32 8.65
N LEU A 350 14.73 16.73 8.14
CA LEU A 350 15.10 18.12 7.91
C LEU A 350 15.30 18.40 6.41
N HIS A 351 14.90 17.48 5.55
CA HIS A 351 14.95 17.52 4.09
C HIS A 351 16.35 17.82 3.52
N ASN A 352 16.86 19.05 3.62
CA ASN A 352 18.14 19.50 3.06
C ASN A 352 18.67 20.73 3.82
N GLN A 353 19.84 21.24 3.39
CA GLN A 353 20.45 22.42 4.00
C GLN A 353 19.62 23.69 3.83
N ASP A 354 18.94 23.85 2.69
CA ASP A 354 18.15 25.05 2.42
C ASP A 354 16.95 25.14 3.37
N PHE A 355 16.31 24.00 3.67
CA PHE A 355 15.25 23.89 4.66
C PHE A 355 15.72 24.26 6.07
N ILE A 356 16.92 23.78 6.48
CA ILE A 356 17.53 24.12 7.78
C ILE A 356 17.79 25.61 7.86
N ALA A 357 18.32 26.21 6.79
CA ALA A 357 18.62 27.63 6.73
C ALA A 357 17.36 28.50 6.71
N GLU A 358 16.34 28.13 5.91
CA GLU A 358 15.05 28.85 5.83
C GLU A 358 14.36 28.92 7.19
N LYS A 359 14.37 27.82 7.93
CA LYS A 359 13.72 27.72 9.24
C LYS A 359 14.65 28.09 10.41
N ASP A 360 15.90 28.39 10.11
CA ASP A 360 16.95 28.70 11.09
C ASP A 360 17.01 27.66 12.22
N VAL A 361 17.01 26.35 11.83
CA VAL A 361 17.04 25.24 12.78
C VAL A 361 18.45 25.08 13.36
N ARG A 362 18.57 25.05 14.70
CA ARG A 362 19.84 24.92 15.43
C ARG A 362 19.77 23.81 16.46
N ILE A 363 20.87 23.11 16.69
CA ILE A 363 20.95 22.11 17.76
C ILE A 363 20.70 22.79 19.11
N GLY A 364 19.83 22.18 19.93
CA GLY A 364 19.37 22.71 21.20
C GLY A 364 18.04 23.50 21.13
N ASP A 365 17.53 23.79 19.92
CA ASP A 365 16.23 24.44 19.76
C ASP A 365 15.08 23.60 20.31
N THR A 366 14.01 24.27 20.68
CA THR A 366 12.69 23.63 20.77
C THR A 366 12.02 23.74 19.41
N VAL A 367 11.70 22.61 18.81
CA VAL A 367 11.09 22.53 17.48
C VAL A 367 9.68 21.99 17.56
N LEU A 368 8.79 22.52 16.73
CA LEU A 368 7.46 21.99 16.53
C LEU A 368 7.54 20.88 15.49
N VAL A 369 7.04 19.69 15.83
CA VAL A 369 7.07 18.51 14.95
C VAL A 369 5.67 18.03 14.65
N ARG A 370 5.48 17.52 13.43
CA ARG A 370 4.25 16.84 12.99
C ARG A 370 4.60 15.63 12.15
N LYS A 371 3.60 14.82 11.80
CA LYS A 371 3.76 13.76 10.80
C LYS A 371 3.21 14.22 9.45
N ALA A 372 4.09 14.37 8.46
CA ALA A 372 3.68 14.61 7.08
C ALA A 372 2.97 13.38 6.52
N GLY A 373 1.77 13.58 5.95
CA GLY A 373 0.96 12.48 5.41
C GLY A 373 0.64 11.40 6.44
N GLU A 374 0.57 11.76 7.74
CA GLU A 374 0.29 10.86 8.88
C GLU A 374 1.37 9.80 9.15
N ILE A 375 2.47 9.79 8.40
CA ILE A 375 3.50 8.74 8.46
C ILE A 375 4.86 9.31 8.86
N ILE A 376 5.38 10.30 8.13
CA ILE A 376 6.77 10.76 8.23
C ILE A 376 6.89 11.94 9.19
N PRO A 377 7.59 11.82 10.33
CA PRO A 377 7.84 12.96 11.20
C PRO A 377 8.72 14.02 10.50
N GLU A 378 8.29 15.27 10.55
CA GLU A 378 9.03 16.41 10.03
C GLU A 378 9.08 17.55 11.05
N VAL A 379 10.12 18.36 10.98
CA VAL A 379 10.21 19.62 11.73
C VAL A 379 9.43 20.69 10.99
N LEU A 380 8.40 21.26 11.63
CA LEU A 380 7.56 22.30 11.03
C LEU A 380 8.19 23.69 11.17
N SER A 381 8.59 24.02 12.40
CA SER A 381 9.15 25.32 12.75
C SER A 381 9.99 25.26 14.03
N VAL A 382 10.72 26.32 14.29
CA VAL A 382 11.45 26.53 15.55
C VAL A 382 10.61 27.45 16.46
N VAL A 383 10.54 27.10 17.75
CA VAL A 383 9.95 27.96 18.79
C VAL A 383 11.06 28.92 19.28
N THR A 384 11.22 30.04 18.58
CA THR A 384 12.33 30.97 18.78
C THR A 384 12.42 31.55 20.19
N ASP A 385 11.26 31.75 20.85
CA ASP A 385 11.18 32.26 22.23
C ASP A 385 11.78 31.29 23.27
N LEU A 386 11.94 30.01 22.91
CA LEU A 386 12.53 28.95 23.74
C LEU A 386 13.96 28.59 23.32
N ARG A 387 14.56 29.36 22.41
CA ARG A 387 15.92 29.12 21.93
C ARG A 387 16.95 29.38 23.01
N PRO A 388 17.86 28.41 23.29
CA PRO A 388 18.98 28.65 24.22
C PRO A 388 19.96 29.69 23.69
N GLU A 389 20.55 30.46 24.58
CA GLU A 389 21.64 31.36 24.23
C GLU A 389 22.86 30.59 23.73
N GLY A 390 23.62 31.17 22.79
CA GLY A 390 24.85 30.60 22.26
C GLY A 390 24.67 29.54 21.19
N THR A 391 23.46 29.26 20.72
CA THR A 391 23.23 28.36 19.56
C THR A 391 23.76 28.98 18.27
N THR A 392 24.36 28.15 17.42
CA THR A 392 24.89 28.57 16.12
C THR A 392 24.09 27.97 14.97
N PRO A 393 23.97 28.67 13.81
CA PRO A 393 23.39 28.08 12.60
C PRO A 393 24.06 26.76 12.24
N TYR A 394 23.26 25.75 11.88
CA TYR A 394 23.77 24.46 11.48
C TYR A 394 24.11 24.45 9.99
N LEU A 395 25.28 23.92 9.66
CA LEU A 395 25.71 23.68 8.28
C LEU A 395 26.02 22.19 8.12
N LEU A 396 25.66 21.66 6.96
CA LEU A 396 26.07 20.30 6.59
C LEU A 396 27.61 20.24 6.50
N PRO A 397 28.22 19.08 6.86
CA PRO A 397 29.68 18.95 6.81
C PRO A 397 30.18 19.09 5.38
N ASP A 398 31.37 19.70 5.23
CA ASP A 398 32.13 19.81 3.97
C ASP A 398 32.79 18.49 3.55
N ARG A 399 32.82 17.52 4.45
CA ARG A 399 33.32 16.16 4.23
C ARG A 399 32.23 15.12 4.56
N CYS A 400 32.22 14.07 3.75
CA CYS A 400 31.33 12.96 3.94
C CYS A 400 31.55 12.30 5.31
N PRO A 401 30.51 12.14 6.15
CA PRO A 401 30.67 11.54 7.46
C PRO A 401 31.05 10.06 7.43
N VAL A 402 30.92 9.40 6.26
CA VAL A 402 31.21 7.96 6.12
C VAL A 402 32.59 7.69 5.55
N CYS A 403 33.00 8.42 4.49
CA CYS A 403 34.29 8.14 3.80
C CYS A 403 35.30 9.30 3.86
N GLY A 404 34.95 10.46 4.43
CA GLY A 404 35.84 11.62 4.53
C GLY A 404 36.07 12.38 3.21
N ALA A 405 35.54 11.93 2.08
CA ALA A 405 35.65 12.60 0.80
C ALA A 405 34.96 13.98 0.81
N PRO A 406 35.39 14.94 -0.04
CA PRO A 406 34.73 16.23 -0.15
C PRO A 406 33.24 16.09 -0.47
N VAL A 407 32.46 17.05 0.00
CA VAL A 407 31.03 17.20 -0.30
C VAL A 407 30.85 18.38 -1.24
N ALA A 408 30.09 18.21 -2.31
CA ALA A 408 29.76 19.27 -3.27
C ALA A 408 28.26 19.48 -3.35
N ARG A 409 27.85 20.72 -3.58
CA ARG A 409 26.43 21.04 -3.87
C ARG A 409 26.14 20.77 -5.34
N ASP A 410 24.99 20.20 -5.66
CA ASP A 410 24.51 20.06 -7.04
C ASP A 410 24.36 21.45 -7.68
N GLU A 411 24.80 21.62 -8.93
CA GLU A 411 24.79 22.92 -9.63
C GLU A 411 23.33 23.48 -9.76
N ASP A 412 22.36 22.62 -10.01
CA ASP A 412 20.97 22.97 -10.23
C ASP A 412 20.03 22.54 -9.07
N GLY A 413 20.53 22.27 -7.88
CA GLY A 413 19.73 21.66 -6.82
C GLY A 413 20.07 22.03 -5.38
N ALA A 414 19.15 21.72 -4.49
CA ALA A 414 19.26 21.91 -3.05
C ALA A 414 20.09 20.81 -2.34
N HIS A 415 20.65 19.84 -3.09
CA HIS A 415 21.28 18.67 -2.50
C HIS A 415 22.81 18.83 -2.42
N PHE A 416 23.35 18.41 -1.29
CA PHE A 416 24.78 18.21 -1.07
C PHE A 416 25.12 16.73 -1.26
N ARG A 417 26.25 16.43 -1.92
CA ARG A 417 26.65 15.06 -2.26
C ARG A 417 28.10 14.77 -1.89
N CYS A 418 28.29 13.55 -1.40
CA CYS A 418 29.62 12.96 -1.31
C CYS A 418 30.18 12.71 -2.71
N THR A 419 31.40 13.21 -2.98
CA THR A 419 32.08 13.00 -4.26
C THR A 419 33.00 11.76 -4.28
N GLY A 420 33.01 11.00 -3.15
CA GLY A 420 33.85 9.79 -3.03
C GLY A 420 33.29 8.64 -3.85
N ALA A 421 34.02 8.22 -4.90
CA ALA A 421 33.60 7.11 -5.77
C ALA A 421 33.50 5.75 -5.05
N GLU A 422 34.27 5.57 -3.98
CA GLU A 422 34.34 4.35 -3.17
C GLU A 422 33.67 4.52 -1.79
N CYS A 423 32.66 5.38 -1.68
CA CYS A 423 32.00 5.61 -0.41
C CYS A 423 31.21 4.37 0.05
N PRO A 424 31.55 3.76 1.21
CA PRO A 424 30.85 2.56 1.69
C PRO A 424 29.34 2.72 1.83
N ALA A 425 28.86 3.91 2.21
CA ALA A 425 27.41 4.16 2.31
C ALA A 425 26.71 4.11 0.95
N GLN A 426 27.39 4.48 -0.13
CA GLN A 426 26.87 4.37 -1.48
C GLN A 426 26.90 2.91 -1.94
N LEU A 427 27.94 2.16 -1.60
CA LEU A 427 28.05 0.74 -1.92
C LEU A 427 26.90 -0.07 -1.30
N LEU A 428 26.64 0.08 -0.01
CA LEU A 428 25.54 -0.63 0.68
C LEU A 428 24.21 -0.38 -0.03
N ARG A 429 23.88 0.89 -0.28
CA ARG A 429 22.62 1.26 -0.93
C ARG A 429 22.55 0.88 -2.41
N ASN A 430 23.69 0.85 -3.10
CA ASN A 430 23.75 0.35 -4.47
C ASN A 430 23.49 -1.15 -4.53
N LEU A 431 24.04 -1.93 -3.60
CA LEU A 431 23.80 -3.37 -3.49
C LEU A 431 22.34 -3.69 -3.12
N GLU A 432 21.76 -2.96 -2.17
CA GLU A 432 20.34 -3.09 -1.82
C GLU A 432 19.42 -2.82 -3.03
N HIS A 433 19.73 -1.77 -3.80
CA HIS A 433 18.98 -1.45 -5.01
C HIS A 433 19.18 -2.51 -6.09
N PHE A 434 20.42 -2.95 -6.31
CA PHE A 434 20.77 -3.98 -7.29
C PHE A 434 20.00 -5.28 -7.02
N ALA A 435 19.86 -5.65 -5.73
CA ALA A 435 19.15 -6.85 -5.31
C ALA A 435 17.63 -6.70 -5.29
N SER A 436 17.09 -5.49 -5.37
CA SER A 436 15.66 -5.24 -5.22
C SER A 436 14.80 -5.98 -6.24
N ARG A 437 13.53 -6.22 -5.89
CA ARG A 437 12.54 -6.95 -6.70
C ARG A 437 12.41 -6.42 -8.13
N ASP A 438 12.47 -5.10 -8.29
CA ASP A 438 12.33 -4.44 -9.59
C ASP A 438 13.65 -4.42 -10.40
N ALA A 439 14.77 -4.70 -9.76
CA ALA A 439 16.10 -4.80 -10.36
C ALA A 439 16.47 -6.27 -10.61
N MET A 440 17.52 -6.81 -9.97
CA MET A 440 17.96 -8.18 -10.20
C MET A 440 17.19 -9.23 -9.38
N ASP A 441 16.27 -8.84 -8.51
CA ASP A 441 15.35 -9.71 -7.75
C ASP A 441 16.07 -10.85 -7.00
N ILE A 442 17.01 -10.46 -6.14
CA ILE A 442 17.80 -11.41 -5.37
C ILE A 442 17.16 -11.58 -3.99
N ASP A 443 16.29 -12.57 -3.85
CA ASP A 443 15.67 -12.90 -2.58
C ASP A 443 16.69 -13.29 -1.50
N GLY A 444 16.46 -12.81 -0.29
CA GLY A 444 17.33 -13.07 0.86
C GLY A 444 18.50 -12.09 0.99
N LEU A 445 18.73 -11.18 0.01
CA LEU A 445 19.76 -10.14 0.07
C LEU A 445 19.19 -8.82 0.59
N GLY A 446 18.66 -8.82 1.82
CA GLY A 446 18.18 -7.61 2.50
C GLY A 446 19.31 -6.79 3.13
N ALA A 447 19.00 -5.58 3.63
CA ALA A 447 19.95 -4.61 4.18
C ALA A 447 20.95 -5.21 5.19
N ALA A 448 20.48 -6.02 6.15
CA ALA A 448 21.34 -6.63 7.17
C ALA A 448 22.34 -7.65 6.57
N VAL A 449 21.93 -8.39 5.53
CA VAL A 449 22.81 -9.35 4.84
C VAL A 449 23.85 -8.60 4.00
N VAL A 450 23.44 -7.53 3.31
CA VAL A 450 24.35 -6.64 2.56
C VAL A 450 25.39 -6.03 3.51
N GLU A 451 24.98 -5.50 4.66
CA GLU A 451 25.88 -4.96 5.68
C GLU A 451 26.90 -6.01 6.16
N ASN A 452 26.45 -7.24 6.43
CA ASN A 452 27.32 -8.32 6.85
C ASN A 452 28.32 -8.72 5.76
N LEU A 453 27.89 -8.84 4.50
CA LEU A 453 28.75 -9.19 3.36
C LEU A 453 29.83 -8.14 3.13
N VAL A 454 29.45 -6.87 3.14
CA VAL A 454 30.39 -5.74 2.96
C VAL A 454 31.30 -5.61 4.18
N GLY A 455 30.78 -5.74 5.39
CA GLY A 455 31.54 -5.70 6.64
C GLY A 455 32.57 -6.82 6.76
N ALA A 456 32.28 -7.98 6.20
CA ALA A 456 33.21 -9.12 6.12
C ALA A 456 34.22 -9.02 4.96
N GLY A 457 34.13 -7.97 4.12
CA GLY A 457 34.99 -7.81 2.93
C GLY A 457 34.73 -8.82 1.81
N LEU A 458 33.56 -9.47 1.83
CA LEU A 458 33.18 -10.46 0.82
C LEU A 458 32.61 -9.82 -0.46
N VAL A 459 32.10 -8.58 -0.35
CA VAL A 459 31.47 -7.84 -1.45
C VAL A 459 31.93 -6.38 -1.42
N GLU A 460 32.57 -5.95 -2.50
CA GLU A 460 33.01 -4.57 -2.76
C GLU A 460 32.30 -3.95 -3.98
N SER A 461 31.62 -4.78 -4.77
CA SER A 461 30.85 -4.38 -5.95
C SER A 461 29.69 -5.36 -6.22
N PRO A 462 28.66 -4.99 -7.02
CA PRO A 462 27.62 -5.92 -7.41
C PRO A 462 28.11 -7.19 -8.11
N ALA A 463 29.27 -7.13 -8.80
CA ALA A 463 29.84 -8.30 -9.46
C ALA A 463 30.35 -9.36 -8.47
N ASP A 464 30.72 -8.96 -7.25
CA ASP A 464 31.19 -9.91 -6.23
C ASP A 464 30.08 -10.84 -5.74
N LEU A 465 28.82 -10.42 -5.83
CA LEU A 465 27.67 -11.26 -5.49
C LEU A 465 27.68 -12.57 -6.27
N TYR A 466 28.10 -12.54 -7.53
CA TYR A 466 28.06 -13.68 -8.45
C TYR A 466 29.25 -14.67 -8.31
N VAL A 467 30.21 -14.36 -7.44
CA VAL A 467 31.35 -15.23 -7.12
C VAL A 467 31.34 -15.70 -5.68
N LEU A 468 30.30 -15.37 -4.91
CA LEU A 468 30.10 -15.84 -3.55
C LEU A 468 29.83 -17.36 -3.51
N ASP A 469 30.27 -18.01 -2.47
CA ASP A 469 29.95 -19.41 -2.15
C ASP A 469 29.12 -19.54 -0.88
N ALA A 470 28.31 -20.60 -0.79
CA ALA A 470 27.43 -20.83 0.33
C ALA A 470 28.17 -21.04 1.66
N GLN A 471 29.41 -21.53 1.63
CA GLN A 471 30.19 -21.81 2.82
C GLN A 471 30.65 -20.50 3.47
N SER A 472 31.13 -19.54 2.68
CA SER A 472 31.51 -18.21 3.14
C SER A 472 30.31 -17.44 3.72
N ILE A 473 29.14 -17.50 3.05
CA ILE A 473 27.92 -16.84 3.53
C ILE A 473 27.43 -17.46 4.84
N ALA A 474 27.52 -18.79 5.00
CA ALA A 474 27.09 -19.49 6.21
C ALA A 474 27.90 -19.14 7.46
N THR A 475 29.06 -18.48 7.32
CA THR A 475 29.87 -17.99 8.44
C THR A 475 29.43 -16.64 8.97
N LEU A 476 28.55 -15.94 8.25
CA LEU A 476 28.06 -14.61 8.65
C LEU A 476 27.04 -14.71 9.79
N ASP A 477 26.96 -13.66 10.60
CA ASP A 477 26.00 -13.59 11.69
C ASP A 477 24.56 -13.75 11.18
N ARG A 478 23.78 -14.59 11.87
CA ARG A 478 22.38 -14.93 11.55
C ARG A 478 22.15 -15.59 10.17
N MET A 479 23.19 -16.12 9.53
CA MET A 479 23.10 -16.85 8.27
C MET A 479 23.37 -18.34 8.50
N GLY A 480 22.29 -19.16 8.47
CA GLY A 480 22.41 -20.61 8.51
C GLY A 480 22.68 -21.21 7.13
N LYS A 481 23.14 -22.48 7.09
CA LYS A 481 23.46 -23.21 5.85
C LYS A 481 22.33 -23.14 4.81
N LYS A 482 21.07 -23.38 5.22
CA LYS A 482 19.90 -23.34 4.32
C LYS A 482 19.65 -21.94 3.75
N SER A 483 19.82 -20.90 4.57
CA SER A 483 19.66 -19.50 4.11
C SER A 483 20.75 -19.12 3.12
N ALA A 484 22.00 -19.54 3.35
CA ALA A 484 23.11 -19.34 2.43
C ALA A 484 22.89 -20.04 1.09
N GLU A 485 22.45 -21.30 1.10
CA GLU A 485 22.12 -22.08 -0.10
C GLU A 485 20.97 -21.42 -0.89
N ASN A 486 19.91 -20.94 -0.22
CA ASN A 486 18.79 -20.22 -0.84
C ASN A 486 19.26 -18.90 -1.47
N LEU A 487 20.11 -18.13 -0.80
CA LEU A 487 20.65 -16.89 -1.32
C LEU A 487 21.50 -17.14 -2.58
N ILE A 488 22.41 -18.13 -2.57
CA ILE A 488 23.18 -18.50 -3.77
C ILE A 488 22.26 -18.92 -4.91
N ALA A 489 21.23 -19.72 -4.64
CA ALA A 489 20.27 -20.13 -5.66
C ALA A 489 19.51 -18.90 -6.24
N SER A 490 19.20 -17.90 -5.42
CA SER A 490 18.57 -16.66 -5.88
C SER A 490 19.53 -15.82 -6.74
N ILE A 491 20.80 -15.69 -6.34
CA ILE A 491 21.84 -15.02 -7.13
C ILE A 491 21.99 -15.71 -8.49
N GLU A 492 22.05 -17.04 -8.54
CA GLU A 492 22.17 -17.77 -9.80
C GLU A 492 20.94 -17.57 -10.71
N ARG A 493 19.73 -17.58 -10.16
CA ARG A 493 18.53 -17.25 -10.94
C ARG A 493 18.55 -15.85 -11.52
N SER A 494 19.07 -14.88 -10.77
CA SER A 494 19.11 -13.48 -11.20
C SER A 494 19.97 -13.26 -12.46
N LYS A 495 20.91 -14.14 -12.77
CA LYS A 495 21.73 -14.10 -14.00
C LYS A 495 20.87 -14.14 -15.27
N GLN A 496 19.67 -14.70 -15.21
CA GLN A 496 18.76 -14.82 -16.35
C GLN A 496 17.94 -13.56 -16.63
N ASN A 497 17.95 -12.59 -15.70
CA ASN A 497 17.24 -11.33 -15.88
C ASN A 497 17.77 -10.59 -17.12
N ASP A 498 16.85 -9.88 -17.80
CA ASP A 498 17.16 -9.20 -19.05
C ASP A 498 17.96 -7.89 -18.87
N LEU A 499 18.42 -7.34 -19.99
CA LEU A 499 19.17 -6.09 -20.02
C LEU A 499 18.42 -4.91 -19.42
N ALA A 500 17.10 -4.85 -19.52
CA ALA A 500 16.31 -3.75 -18.97
C ALA A 500 16.39 -3.73 -17.43
N ARG A 501 16.26 -4.90 -16.80
CA ARG A 501 16.41 -5.04 -15.35
C ARG A 501 17.83 -4.74 -14.89
N LEU A 502 18.83 -5.20 -15.63
CA LEU A 502 20.23 -4.93 -15.33
C LEU A 502 20.58 -3.43 -15.43
N LEU A 503 20.08 -2.73 -16.46
CA LEU A 503 20.25 -1.28 -16.58
C LEU A 503 19.61 -0.52 -15.43
N PHE A 504 18.42 -0.94 -15.01
CA PHE A 504 17.78 -0.36 -13.83
C PHE A 504 18.56 -0.67 -12.55
N ALA A 505 19.10 -1.88 -12.42
CA ALA A 505 19.87 -2.35 -11.27
C ALA A 505 21.16 -1.54 -11.05
N PHE A 506 21.80 -1.02 -12.09
CA PHE A 506 22.96 -0.13 -11.96
C PHE A 506 22.67 1.18 -11.23
N GLY A 507 21.39 1.56 -11.09
CA GLY A 507 21.00 2.75 -10.35
C GLY A 507 21.52 4.05 -10.96
N ILE A 508 21.70 4.09 -12.28
CA ILE A 508 22.15 5.26 -13.02
C ILE A 508 21.16 6.41 -12.81
N ARG A 509 21.69 7.60 -12.55
CA ARG A 509 20.87 8.78 -12.23
C ARG A 509 19.83 9.01 -13.32
N GLN A 510 18.55 9.16 -12.90
CA GLN A 510 17.37 9.38 -13.74
C GLN A 510 17.02 8.26 -14.73
N VAL A 511 17.78 7.19 -14.79
CA VAL A 511 17.41 5.97 -15.54
C VAL A 511 16.49 5.13 -14.67
N GLY A 512 15.19 5.37 -14.78
CA GLY A 512 14.14 4.56 -14.14
C GLY A 512 13.78 3.31 -14.98
N GLN A 513 12.90 2.47 -14.47
CA GLN A 513 12.44 1.23 -15.15
C GLN A 513 11.96 1.46 -16.59
N LYS A 514 11.15 2.51 -16.84
CA LYS A 514 10.65 2.84 -18.19
C LYS A 514 11.76 3.17 -19.16
N ALA A 515 12.69 4.05 -18.74
CA ALA A 515 13.84 4.41 -19.56
C ALA A 515 14.73 3.20 -19.81
N ALA A 516 15.00 2.37 -18.78
CA ALA A 516 15.79 1.15 -18.92
C ALA A 516 15.17 0.16 -19.92
N LYS A 517 13.83 -0.05 -19.86
CA LYS A 517 13.10 -0.88 -20.85
C LYS A 517 13.21 -0.31 -22.27
N ALA A 518 13.00 0.99 -22.45
CA ALA A 518 13.08 1.63 -23.77
C ALA A 518 14.48 1.55 -24.37
N ILE A 519 15.52 1.76 -23.54
CA ILE A 519 16.92 1.66 -23.95
C ILE A 519 17.27 0.21 -24.32
N ALA A 520 16.91 -0.76 -23.48
CA ALA A 520 17.15 -2.18 -23.73
C ALA A 520 16.45 -2.66 -25.02
N ALA A 521 15.20 -2.28 -25.24
CA ALA A 521 14.43 -2.61 -26.44
C ALA A 521 15.08 -2.03 -27.71
N ARG A 522 15.64 -0.80 -27.64
CA ARG A 522 16.29 -0.13 -28.79
C ARG A 522 17.61 -0.78 -29.20
N PHE A 523 18.45 -1.13 -28.22
CA PHE A 523 19.81 -1.61 -28.51
C PHE A 523 19.95 -3.13 -28.48
N GLY A 524 19.06 -3.84 -27.81
CA GLY A 524 19.04 -5.30 -27.75
C GLY A 524 20.16 -5.91 -26.91
N THR A 525 21.38 -5.34 -26.92
CA THR A 525 22.55 -5.84 -26.18
C THR A 525 23.31 -4.74 -25.50
N MET A 526 24.05 -5.09 -24.44
CA MET A 526 24.95 -4.16 -23.73
C MET A 526 26.07 -3.66 -24.64
N GLU A 527 26.59 -4.50 -25.53
CA GLU A 527 27.65 -4.11 -26.48
C GLU A 527 27.16 -3.02 -27.45
N ALA A 528 25.94 -3.18 -27.98
CA ALA A 528 25.34 -2.17 -28.86
C ALA A 528 25.13 -0.83 -28.10
N LEU A 529 24.66 -0.91 -26.85
CA LEU A 529 24.48 0.28 -26.00
C LEU A 529 25.81 0.98 -25.69
N LEU A 530 26.89 0.24 -25.39
CA LEU A 530 28.22 0.82 -25.13
C LEU A 530 28.76 1.54 -26.35
N ALA A 531 28.45 1.11 -27.57
CA ALA A 531 28.88 1.71 -28.83
C ALA A 531 27.98 2.87 -29.30
N ALA A 532 26.79 3.04 -28.71
CA ALA A 532 25.81 4.01 -29.15
C ALA A 532 26.21 5.45 -28.87
N PRO A 533 26.11 6.38 -29.82
CA PRO A 533 26.35 7.80 -29.60
C PRO A 533 25.17 8.42 -28.83
N LYS A 534 25.41 9.60 -28.20
CA LYS A 534 24.39 10.31 -27.39
C LYS A 534 23.11 10.62 -28.19
N GLU A 535 23.28 10.98 -29.46
CA GLU A 535 22.19 11.36 -30.36
C GLU A 535 21.17 10.21 -30.53
N GLU A 536 21.63 8.95 -30.57
CA GLU A 536 20.74 7.78 -30.64
C GLU A 536 19.99 7.54 -29.34
N LEU A 537 20.58 7.89 -28.20
CA LEU A 537 19.92 7.79 -26.91
C LEU A 537 18.78 8.83 -26.80
N ILE A 538 19.02 10.08 -27.23
CA ILE A 538 18.00 11.15 -27.21
C ILE A 538 16.82 10.83 -28.15
N ALA A 539 17.06 10.07 -29.22
CA ALA A 539 16.01 9.68 -30.16
C ALA A 539 15.01 8.66 -29.57
N ILE A 540 15.29 8.08 -28.39
CA ILE A 540 14.41 7.13 -27.73
C ILE A 540 13.29 7.89 -27.01
N ASN A 541 12.04 7.45 -27.18
CA ASN A 541 10.91 8.00 -26.39
C ASN A 541 11.19 7.84 -24.88
N ASP A 542 10.83 8.85 -24.11
CA ASP A 542 11.06 8.93 -22.65
C ASP A 542 12.54 9.04 -22.22
N VAL A 543 13.49 9.22 -23.15
CA VAL A 543 14.90 9.49 -22.89
C VAL A 543 15.25 10.90 -23.35
N GLY A 544 15.20 11.86 -22.42
CA GLY A 544 15.63 13.25 -22.69
C GLY A 544 17.15 13.43 -22.59
N GLU A 545 17.63 14.65 -22.95
CA GLU A 545 19.06 15.01 -22.89
C GLU A 545 19.72 14.66 -21.55
N VAL A 546 19.07 15.00 -20.45
CA VAL A 546 19.60 14.77 -19.09
C VAL A 546 19.79 13.27 -18.78
N ILE A 547 18.86 12.41 -19.22
CA ILE A 547 18.98 10.96 -19.06
C ILE A 547 20.13 10.43 -19.93
N ALA A 548 20.20 10.90 -21.19
CA ALA A 548 21.27 10.51 -22.13
C ALA A 548 22.66 10.92 -21.62
N ASP A 549 22.79 12.12 -21.05
CA ASP A 549 24.05 12.59 -20.46
C ASP A 549 24.47 11.76 -19.25
N ASN A 550 23.56 11.51 -18.32
CA ASN A 550 23.85 10.68 -17.15
C ASN A 550 24.22 9.24 -17.55
N LEU A 551 23.49 8.65 -18.50
CA LEU A 551 23.78 7.31 -18.99
C LEU A 551 25.13 7.25 -19.68
N ARG A 552 25.43 8.20 -20.59
CA ARG A 552 26.68 8.22 -21.32
C ARG A 552 27.87 8.44 -20.37
N ALA A 553 27.77 9.41 -19.46
CA ALA A 553 28.82 9.67 -18.47
C ALA A 553 29.09 8.43 -17.59
N TRP A 554 28.04 7.68 -17.23
CA TRP A 554 28.20 6.44 -16.48
C TRP A 554 28.86 5.34 -17.33
N LEU A 555 28.37 5.06 -18.54
CA LEU A 555 28.90 4.03 -19.43
C LEU A 555 30.36 4.28 -19.84
N ASP A 556 30.79 5.55 -19.93
CA ASP A 556 32.17 5.92 -20.28
C ASP A 556 33.13 5.84 -19.10
N SER A 557 32.61 5.72 -17.88
CA SER A 557 33.46 5.61 -16.68
C SER A 557 34.23 4.29 -16.67
N PRO A 558 35.54 4.31 -16.28
CA PRO A 558 36.32 3.08 -16.15
C PRO A 558 35.71 2.07 -15.19
N GLN A 559 35.06 2.55 -14.11
CA GLN A 559 34.42 1.74 -13.11
C GLN A 559 33.20 0.97 -13.67
N ALA A 560 32.36 1.64 -14.44
CA ALA A 560 31.22 0.99 -15.09
C ALA A 560 31.65 -0.07 -16.10
N ARG A 561 32.66 0.23 -16.93
CA ARG A 561 33.21 -0.72 -17.90
C ARG A 561 33.80 -1.95 -17.21
N HIS A 562 34.50 -1.76 -16.09
CA HIS A 562 35.04 -2.84 -15.29
C HIS A 562 33.91 -3.69 -14.66
N LEU A 563 32.89 -3.04 -14.08
CA LEU A 563 31.72 -3.73 -13.52
C LEU A 563 30.97 -4.56 -14.58
N ILE A 564 30.69 -3.96 -15.75
CA ILE A 564 30.01 -4.66 -16.86
C ILE A 564 30.81 -5.88 -17.32
N ALA A 565 32.14 -5.74 -17.48
CA ALA A 565 33.01 -6.84 -17.86
C ALA A 565 32.96 -7.99 -16.84
N ARG A 566 33.06 -7.68 -15.54
CA ARG A 566 33.01 -8.68 -14.46
C ARG A 566 31.64 -9.39 -14.41
N LEU A 567 30.53 -8.66 -14.54
CA LEU A 567 29.19 -9.25 -14.60
C LEU A 567 29.02 -10.16 -15.80
N LYS A 568 29.56 -9.75 -16.97
CA LYS A 568 29.56 -10.59 -18.17
C LYS A 568 30.37 -11.89 -17.97
N ASP A 569 31.56 -11.78 -17.40
CA ASP A 569 32.40 -12.94 -17.07
C ASP A 569 31.75 -13.88 -16.06
N ALA A 570 30.95 -13.34 -15.15
CA ALA A 570 30.15 -14.11 -14.19
C ALA A 570 28.90 -14.76 -14.80
N GLY A 571 28.62 -14.53 -16.09
CA GLY A 571 27.51 -15.13 -16.82
C GLY A 571 26.16 -14.43 -16.66
N VAL A 572 26.15 -13.16 -16.23
CA VAL A 572 24.94 -12.34 -16.18
C VAL A 572 24.47 -12.01 -17.60
N ASN A 573 23.18 -12.16 -17.87
CA ASN A 573 22.61 -11.87 -19.17
C ASN A 573 22.75 -10.40 -19.56
N MET A 574 23.38 -10.14 -20.71
CA MET A 574 23.63 -8.83 -21.27
C MET A 574 22.72 -8.49 -22.46
N THR A 575 21.63 -9.25 -22.63
CA THR A 575 20.70 -9.10 -23.75
C THR A 575 19.31 -8.72 -23.25
N ALA A 576 18.61 -7.93 -24.04
CA ALA A 576 17.19 -7.69 -23.82
C ALA A 576 16.40 -9.00 -24.02
N ALA A 577 15.29 -9.14 -23.32
CA ALA A 577 14.35 -10.21 -23.62
C ALA A 577 14.01 -10.15 -25.12
N ALA A 578 14.11 -11.30 -25.80
CA ALA A 578 13.73 -11.36 -27.19
C ALA A 578 12.30 -10.85 -27.32
N GLN A 579 12.11 -9.75 -28.00
CA GLN A 579 10.80 -9.45 -28.55
C GLN A 579 10.62 -10.51 -29.63
N ASP A 580 9.88 -11.55 -29.29
CA ASP A 580 9.48 -12.56 -30.25
C ASP A 580 8.84 -11.82 -31.43
N GLY A 581 9.44 -12.01 -32.61
CA GLY A 581 9.43 -11.09 -33.74
C GLY A 581 8.12 -10.91 -34.48
N ASP A 582 6.99 -10.94 -33.80
CA ASP A 582 5.71 -10.59 -34.39
C ASP A 582 5.41 -9.09 -34.16
N ARG A 583 5.82 -8.28 -35.14
CA ARG A 583 5.57 -6.82 -35.13
C ARG A 583 4.28 -6.47 -35.86
N ARG A 584 3.26 -7.32 -35.78
CA ARG A 584 1.96 -7.11 -36.48
C ARG A 584 1.28 -5.80 -36.14
N PHE A 585 1.61 -5.17 -35.01
CA PHE A 585 1.09 -3.88 -34.56
C PHE A 585 2.06 -2.72 -34.73
N GLU A 586 3.17 -2.90 -35.46
CA GLU A 586 4.16 -1.83 -35.67
C GLU A 586 3.52 -0.60 -36.34
N GLY A 587 3.72 0.58 -35.74
CA GLY A 587 3.13 1.82 -36.21
C GLY A 587 1.65 2.01 -35.84
N MET A 588 0.99 1.05 -35.19
CA MET A 588 -0.40 1.17 -34.76
C MET A 588 -0.49 1.73 -33.34
N THR A 589 -1.47 2.59 -33.11
CA THR A 589 -1.77 3.14 -31.77
C THR A 589 -3.13 2.66 -31.31
N PHE A 590 -3.18 2.00 -30.18
CA PHE A 590 -4.39 1.47 -29.56
C PHE A 590 -4.80 2.31 -28.36
N VAL A 591 -6.10 2.42 -28.10
CA VAL A 591 -6.64 3.01 -26.86
C VAL A 591 -7.62 2.04 -26.24
N LEU A 592 -7.38 1.66 -25.00
CA LEU A 592 -8.24 0.74 -24.24
C LEU A 592 -9.32 1.54 -23.49
N THR A 593 -10.58 1.11 -23.57
CA THR A 593 -11.72 1.76 -22.89
C THR A 593 -12.74 0.71 -22.42
N GLY A 594 -13.40 1.00 -21.30
CA GLY A 594 -14.31 0.04 -20.66
C GLY A 594 -13.60 -1.03 -19.82
N ALA A 595 -14.37 -1.94 -19.25
CA ALA A 595 -13.86 -3.12 -18.56
C ALA A 595 -13.67 -4.25 -19.59
N LEU A 596 -12.45 -4.77 -19.69
CA LEU A 596 -12.13 -5.92 -20.51
C LEU A 596 -12.39 -7.19 -19.69
N GLU A 597 -12.96 -8.23 -20.31
CA GLU A 597 -13.30 -9.48 -19.64
C GLU A 597 -12.20 -10.54 -19.73
N ARG A 598 -11.47 -10.56 -20.87
CA ARG A 598 -10.44 -11.57 -21.17
C ARG A 598 -9.03 -11.16 -20.78
N PHE A 599 -8.78 -9.86 -20.70
CA PHE A 599 -7.48 -9.28 -20.39
C PHE A 599 -7.63 -8.20 -19.32
N THR A 600 -6.71 -8.12 -18.40
CA THR A 600 -6.55 -6.89 -17.63
C THR A 600 -6.05 -5.78 -18.55
N ARG A 601 -6.22 -4.53 -18.14
CA ARG A 601 -5.74 -3.39 -18.95
C ARG A 601 -4.22 -3.43 -19.16
N ASP A 602 -3.49 -3.90 -18.15
CA ASP A 602 -2.04 -4.02 -18.20
C ASP A 602 -1.61 -5.17 -19.11
N GLU A 603 -2.25 -6.31 -19.05
CA GLU A 603 -2.01 -7.43 -20.00
C GLU A 603 -2.31 -7.03 -21.43
N ALA A 604 -3.43 -6.35 -21.70
CA ALA A 604 -3.74 -5.87 -23.04
C ALA A 604 -2.72 -4.83 -23.53
N THR A 605 -2.25 -3.96 -22.64
CA THR A 605 -1.17 -3.00 -22.94
C THR A 605 0.13 -3.72 -23.26
N GLU A 606 0.52 -4.69 -22.47
CA GLU A 606 1.74 -5.49 -22.67
C GLU A 606 1.68 -6.31 -23.97
N LEU A 607 0.52 -6.87 -24.30
CA LEU A 607 0.29 -7.57 -25.58
C LEU A 607 0.40 -6.63 -26.79
N ILE A 608 -0.17 -5.42 -26.71
CA ILE A 608 -0.03 -4.41 -27.77
C ILE A 608 1.44 -4.05 -27.97
N GLU A 609 2.14 -3.76 -26.88
CA GLU A 609 3.54 -3.30 -26.91
C GLU A 609 4.50 -4.44 -27.32
N SER A 610 4.25 -5.67 -26.91
CA SER A 610 5.06 -6.84 -27.32
C SER A 610 4.98 -7.13 -28.82
N HIS A 611 3.84 -6.79 -29.47
CA HIS A 611 3.66 -6.90 -30.91
C HIS A 611 4.03 -5.61 -31.69
N GLY A 612 4.76 -4.68 -31.05
CA GLY A 612 5.28 -3.47 -31.68
C GLY A 612 4.29 -2.31 -31.79
N GLY A 613 3.08 -2.43 -31.20
CA GLY A 613 2.09 -1.38 -31.14
C GLY A 613 2.33 -0.38 -30.01
N LYS A 614 1.52 0.66 -29.95
CA LYS A 614 1.55 1.69 -28.89
C LYS A 614 0.20 1.76 -28.18
N ALA A 615 0.18 1.60 -26.86
CA ALA A 615 -1.00 1.85 -26.05
C ALA A 615 -1.03 3.33 -25.60
N ALA A 616 -2.15 4.05 -25.87
CA ALA A 616 -2.31 5.45 -25.52
C ALA A 616 -3.47 5.64 -24.54
N SER A 617 -3.34 6.64 -23.68
CA SER A 617 -4.34 6.95 -22.65
C SER A 617 -5.56 7.73 -23.19
N SER A 618 -5.47 8.35 -24.37
CA SER A 618 -6.53 9.18 -24.95
C SER A 618 -6.68 8.99 -26.45
N VAL A 619 -7.92 9.08 -26.95
CA VAL A 619 -8.23 8.97 -28.37
C VAL A 619 -7.88 10.26 -29.11
N SER A 620 -7.19 10.15 -30.22
CA SER A 620 -6.79 11.23 -31.12
C SER A 620 -6.89 10.82 -32.59
N LYS A 621 -6.67 11.72 -33.53
CA LYS A 621 -6.60 11.40 -34.97
C LYS A 621 -5.46 10.44 -35.35
N LYS A 622 -4.49 10.22 -34.43
CA LYS A 622 -3.39 9.28 -34.61
C LYS A 622 -3.70 7.89 -34.03
N THR A 623 -4.85 7.72 -33.38
CA THR A 623 -5.28 6.42 -32.84
C THR A 623 -5.71 5.52 -33.99
N THR A 624 -5.13 4.33 -34.07
CA THR A 624 -5.45 3.34 -35.12
C THR A 624 -6.69 2.54 -34.74
N TYR A 625 -6.77 2.09 -33.49
CA TYR A 625 -7.90 1.31 -33.00
C TYR A 625 -8.26 1.71 -31.56
N VAL A 626 -9.53 1.59 -31.22
CA VAL A 626 -10.02 1.65 -29.84
C VAL A 626 -10.56 0.27 -29.49
N VAL A 627 -9.98 -0.39 -28.49
CA VAL A 627 -10.50 -1.65 -27.97
C VAL A 627 -11.51 -1.31 -26.87
N ALA A 628 -12.76 -1.68 -27.07
CA ALA A 628 -13.87 -1.37 -26.19
C ALA A 628 -14.38 -2.63 -25.49
N GLY A 629 -14.22 -2.65 -24.16
CA GLY A 629 -14.88 -3.60 -23.28
C GLY A 629 -16.23 -3.09 -22.80
N GLU A 630 -16.80 -3.76 -21.79
CA GLU A 630 -18.08 -3.36 -21.20
C GLU A 630 -18.05 -1.94 -20.59
N ASN A 631 -19.16 -1.25 -20.66
CA ASN A 631 -19.34 0.11 -20.14
C ASN A 631 -18.31 1.14 -20.65
N ALA A 632 -17.91 1.01 -21.91
CA ALA A 632 -17.01 1.96 -22.57
C ALA A 632 -17.60 3.38 -22.57
N GLY A 633 -16.93 4.32 -21.91
CA GLY A 633 -17.42 5.69 -21.64
C GLY A 633 -17.04 6.71 -22.72
N SER A 634 -16.55 7.89 -22.27
CA SER A 634 -16.25 9.06 -23.11
C SER A 634 -15.24 8.80 -24.24
N LYS A 635 -14.32 7.86 -24.07
CA LYS A 635 -13.33 7.50 -25.10
C LYS A 635 -13.98 6.82 -26.32
N LEU A 636 -15.02 5.99 -26.12
CA LEU A 636 -15.78 5.38 -27.20
C LEU A 636 -16.53 6.44 -28.01
N LYS A 637 -17.19 7.39 -27.35
CA LYS A 637 -17.84 8.53 -28.03
C LYS A 637 -16.85 9.32 -28.86
N LYS A 638 -15.69 9.61 -28.30
CA LYS A 638 -14.64 10.34 -29.01
C LYS A 638 -14.03 9.56 -30.17
N ALA A 639 -13.97 8.25 -30.09
CA ALA A 639 -13.56 7.39 -31.22
C ALA A 639 -14.56 7.49 -32.37
N GLN A 640 -15.86 7.45 -32.08
CA GLN A 640 -16.94 7.61 -33.07
C GLN A 640 -16.90 9.00 -33.71
N GLU A 641 -16.72 10.07 -32.92
CA GLU A 641 -16.58 11.45 -33.42
C GLU A 641 -15.38 11.62 -34.37
N LEU A 642 -14.29 10.93 -34.12
CA LEU A 642 -13.06 11.00 -34.90
C LEU A 642 -12.98 9.92 -36.00
N ASN A 643 -14.04 9.09 -36.16
CA ASN A 643 -14.09 7.96 -37.08
C ASN A 643 -12.93 6.98 -36.90
N VAL A 644 -12.49 6.76 -35.66
CA VAL A 644 -11.48 5.77 -35.31
C VAL A 644 -12.16 4.40 -35.20
N PRO A 645 -11.65 3.35 -35.87
CA PRO A 645 -12.18 2.00 -35.77
C PRO A 645 -12.22 1.50 -34.32
N VAL A 646 -13.34 0.92 -33.93
CA VAL A 646 -13.54 0.33 -32.59
C VAL A 646 -13.54 -1.17 -32.74
N LEU A 647 -12.72 -1.84 -31.96
CA LEU A 647 -12.63 -3.30 -31.86
C LEU A 647 -13.32 -3.75 -30.57
N THR A 648 -14.03 -4.86 -30.65
CA THR A 648 -14.40 -5.64 -29.48
C THR A 648 -13.19 -6.36 -28.93
N GLU A 649 -13.27 -6.86 -27.71
CA GLU A 649 -12.19 -7.65 -27.09
C GLU A 649 -11.90 -8.94 -27.86
N ASP A 650 -12.94 -9.60 -28.42
CA ASP A 650 -12.80 -10.78 -29.27
C ASP A 650 -12.12 -10.50 -30.62
N GLU A 651 -12.40 -9.32 -31.20
CA GLU A 651 -11.71 -8.88 -32.42
C GLU A 651 -10.25 -8.56 -32.14
N PHE A 652 -9.97 -7.92 -31.02
CA PHE A 652 -8.59 -7.69 -30.56
C PHE A 652 -7.85 -9.01 -30.30
N ALA A 653 -8.48 -9.97 -29.60
CA ALA A 653 -7.90 -11.30 -29.37
C ALA A 653 -7.56 -12.04 -30.69
N LYS A 654 -8.43 -11.95 -31.72
CA LYS A 654 -8.16 -12.50 -33.03
C LYS A 654 -7.00 -11.83 -33.76
N MET A 655 -6.72 -10.56 -33.44
CA MET A 655 -5.55 -9.88 -34.02
C MET A 655 -4.24 -10.34 -33.35
N LEU A 656 -4.32 -10.98 -32.19
CA LEU A 656 -3.18 -11.55 -31.47
C LEU A 656 -2.87 -13.00 -31.94
N GLU A 657 -3.85 -13.71 -32.48
CA GLU A 657 -3.67 -15.01 -33.13
C GLU A 657 -3.04 -14.85 -34.53
#